data_d88cf22318b718a9e175db640ca2e53f
#
_entry.id   d88cf22318b718a9e175db640ca2e53f
#
_cell.length_a   1.000
_cell.length_b   1.000
_cell.length_c   1.000
_cell.angle_alpha   90.00
_cell.angle_beta   90.00
_cell.angle_gamma   90.00
#
_symmetry.space_group_name_H-M   'P 1'
#
loop_
_entity.id
_entity.type
_entity.pdbx_description
1 polymer ?
#
loop_
_entity_poly.entity_id
_entity_poly.type
_entity_poly.pdbx_seq_one_letter_code
_entity_poly.pdbx_strand_id
1 'polypeptide(L)'
;MNALFYENTIPSGTGVLEIVPEKSGTGVSRLFVPLQRSSLAGTFHGPLGSLVLSQVFRFSRDAISTPIEAIYRFPLPGDAAVSGVVVTFGDEVIRTKLMERAAAEKTYDQAFAKGKKAVLVTRESPDVFTLHLTGIPPDTDVEVQTTFTCLARMVPKGWEIRVPFTIGPRYTRPDEQHPAIQAQPLLSAGDPGYRVSMDLWFRPAVRITSVTPQADSVVVNDATRVKITDMKPDRDLVLKYTLSEATQMLSGLSADDPADGHRYILSLVNPGSASASAVIPREMILVVDQSGSMSGGKWEAAKKSLFALLDTLNEGEYFNICIFSDRPVWCIQNGQVVAAPENVHAAKAFVNNTSLFGGTELGVALEQAAAQTKLPGTFSRHIIVITDGQVTDEARLFRLAEKERGNPDARRISVITIDSSPNVYLTGELARLGGGTAKFLEDNGQVQGVLEELLLCWQQPLYDDAVLSAGSPDLDVPGYRTTMENGDRAVDIGDVRPGMPLFLCGRLPLAEGETTLTLATANAGQIARATAVPGDGNLSMAVKALFGAAKIRALEYILQAVHAPEEIRKRLADLGYDPAAGVDGGALYPENRKDAAGEMLRQLIISESLQYGIPSSLTGFIGVSERRGIVPQVTVAVPNALPAGWDDVFLSTNTIAPCLNSPAGMIAGSAPEFIGEPEDQGMPVKMSRRRSYGSLVSPGPASSPKAPGFANVRIARRPPNQEQKPEPGPGPVLYDAVIRAVRETNGEALLFDKVPVKRGRYMLVLSFGSGPVPKGVRIRLSLDGKELGSWDPGMYIMDRHECLIEFAVAGHGLLKAVLLDPAGRLEGYEVGVRLVNEAGWRGFLSRS
;
A
#
# COMPACT_ATOMS: atom_id res chain seq x y z
N MET A 1 8.52 21.15 -24.91
CA MET A 1 7.85 19.97 -24.38
C MET A 1 7.17 20.39 -23.08
N ASN A 2 5.86 20.67 -23.09
CA ASN A 2 5.14 21.09 -21.89
C ASN A 2 4.45 19.83 -21.31
N ALA A 3 5.19 19.08 -20.49
CA ALA A 3 4.58 18.08 -19.62
C ALA A 3 3.97 18.86 -18.45
N LEU A 4 2.64 18.80 -18.31
CA LEU A 4 1.98 19.33 -17.13
C LEU A 4 2.04 18.25 -16.05
N PHE A 5 2.75 18.54 -14.97
CA PHE A 5 2.70 17.73 -13.75
C PHE A 5 1.46 18.15 -12.96
N TYR A 6 0.57 17.23 -12.73
CA TYR A 6 -0.52 17.42 -11.79
C TYR A 6 -0.06 16.87 -10.44
N GLU A 7 0.25 17.74 -9.48
CA GLU A 7 0.26 17.32 -8.08
C GLU A 7 -1.20 17.10 -7.67
N ASN A 8 -1.53 15.86 -7.38
CA ASN A 8 -2.82 15.53 -6.84
C ASN A 8 -2.92 16.17 -5.45
N THR A 9 -3.89 17.02 -5.24
CA THR A 9 -4.21 17.60 -3.93
C THR A 9 -4.86 16.61 -2.98
N ILE A 10 -5.14 15.39 -3.43
CA ILE A 10 -5.44 14.26 -2.53
C ILE A 10 -4.20 14.02 -1.65
N PRO A 11 -4.34 13.75 -0.34
CA PRO A 11 -3.23 13.66 0.63
C PRO A 11 -2.14 12.64 0.31
N SER A 12 -2.20 11.95 -0.81
CA SER A 12 -1.32 10.85 -1.21
C SER A 12 0.06 11.28 -1.74
N GLY A 13 0.28 12.56 -2.08
CA GLY A 13 1.53 12.98 -2.71
C GLY A 13 1.86 12.27 -4.03
N THR A 14 0.91 11.62 -4.68
CA THR A 14 1.11 10.88 -5.92
C THR A 14 1.15 11.86 -7.09
N GLY A 15 2.30 11.93 -7.78
CA GLY A 15 2.42 12.68 -9.01
C GLY A 15 1.76 11.94 -10.18
N VAL A 16 0.78 12.56 -10.83
CA VAL A 16 0.17 12.04 -12.07
C VAL A 16 0.66 12.87 -13.24
N LEU A 17 1.21 12.20 -14.26
CA LEU A 17 1.63 12.83 -15.50
C LEU A 17 0.53 12.71 -16.54
N GLU A 18 -0.11 13.81 -16.93
CA GLU A 18 -1.07 13.84 -18.02
C GLU A 18 -0.42 14.33 -19.32
N ILE A 19 -0.74 13.67 -20.43
CA ILE A 19 -0.39 14.14 -21.76
C ILE A 19 -1.51 15.03 -22.25
N VAL A 20 -1.33 16.34 -22.15
CA VAL A 20 -2.28 17.30 -22.74
C VAL A 20 -1.96 17.45 -24.24
N PRO A 21 -2.88 17.10 -25.14
CA PRO A 21 -2.70 17.41 -26.55
C PRO A 21 -2.75 18.94 -26.72
N GLU A 22 -1.71 19.52 -27.32
CA GLU A 22 -1.74 20.94 -27.73
C GLU A 22 -2.89 21.16 -28.69
N LYS A 23 -3.78 22.11 -28.35
CA LYS A 23 -4.95 22.50 -29.16
C LYS A 23 -4.60 23.27 -30.45
N SER A 24 -3.38 23.26 -30.88
CA SER A 24 -2.96 23.90 -32.13
C SER A 24 -2.22 22.90 -33.02
N GLY A 25 -2.93 22.32 -33.86
CA GLY A 25 -2.73 21.99 -35.30
C GLY A 25 -1.48 21.30 -35.81
N THR A 26 -0.47 20.94 -35.03
CA THR A 26 0.66 20.15 -35.55
C THR A 26 1.41 19.44 -34.41
N GLY A 27 1.03 18.21 -34.16
CA GLY A 27 1.87 17.29 -33.41
C GLY A 27 1.50 17.13 -31.92
N VAL A 28 1.00 15.97 -31.60
CA VAL A 28 0.86 15.49 -30.21
C VAL A 28 2.27 15.49 -29.59
N SER A 29 2.51 16.31 -28.57
CA SER A 29 3.72 16.24 -27.76
C SER A 29 3.72 14.90 -27.03
N ARG A 30 4.45 13.92 -27.54
CA ARG A 30 4.57 12.61 -26.90
C ARG A 30 5.44 12.74 -25.65
N LEU A 31 4.97 12.15 -24.56
CA LEU A 31 5.78 11.94 -23.37
C LEU A 31 7.06 11.20 -23.77
N PHE A 32 8.20 11.68 -23.30
CA PHE A 32 9.46 10.98 -23.50
C PHE A 32 9.54 9.81 -22.51
N VAL A 33 9.34 8.59 -23.00
CA VAL A 33 9.44 7.37 -22.21
C VAL A 33 10.48 6.47 -22.85
N PRO A 34 11.64 6.24 -22.19
CA PRO A 34 12.68 5.36 -22.73
C PRO A 34 12.30 3.88 -22.67
N LEU A 35 11.41 3.45 -21.78
CA LEU A 35 10.91 2.07 -21.73
C LEU A 35 10.03 1.80 -22.95
N GLN A 36 10.41 0.81 -23.77
CA GLN A 36 9.74 0.49 -25.03
C GLN A 36 8.79 -0.71 -24.89
N ARG A 37 9.25 -1.72 -24.17
CA ARG A 37 8.49 -2.95 -23.95
C ARG A 37 8.89 -3.62 -22.65
N SER A 38 7.96 -4.37 -22.11
CA SER A 38 8.16 -5.27 -20.99
C SER A 38 7.71 -6.68 -21.42
N SER A 39 8.39 -7.72 -21.01
CA SER A 39 8.00 -9.09 -21.30
C SER A 39 8.20 -10.00 -20.09
N LEU A 40 7.22 -10.86 -19.84
CA LEU A 40 7.24 -11.86 -18.78
C LEU A 40 7.33 -13.25 -19.40
N ALA A 41 8.36 -14.00 -19.09
CA ALA A 41 8.52 -15.37 -19.55
C ALA A 41 8.85 -16.30 -18.39
N GLY A 42 8.47 -17.57 -18.48
CA GLY A 42 8.86 -18.55 -17.47
C GLY A 42 8.07 -19.84 -17.50
N THR A 43 8.33 -20.68 -16.51
CA THR A 43 7.72 -22.01 -16.39
C THR A 43 7.11 -22.21 -15.00
N PHE A 44 5.92 -22.77 -14.96
CA PHE A 44 5.25 -23.24 -13.77
C PHE A 44 5.32 -24.78 -13.68
N HIS A 45 5.76 -25.26 -12.53
CA HIS A 45 5.70 -26.67 -12.12
C HIS A 45 4.64 -26.82 -11.01
N GLY A 46 3.44 -27.23 -11.40
CA GLY A 46 2.30 -27.14 -10.50
C GLY A 46 2.03 -25.68 -10.08
N PRO A 47 2.05 -25.34 -8.78
CA PRO A 47 1.89 -23.96 -8.30
C PRO A 47 3.17 -23.12 -8.28
N LEU A 48 4.34 -23.73 -8.46
CA LEU A 48 5.65 -23.08 -8.34
C LEU A 48 6.09 -22.51 -9.69
N GLY A 49 6.22 -21.17 -9.77
CA GLY A 49 6.65 -20.44 -10.95
C GLY A 49 8.09 -19.93 -10.85
N SER A 50 8.88 -20.14 -11.91
CA SER A 50 10.18 -19.49 -12.12
C SER A 50 10.09 -18.57 -13.33
N LEU A 51 10.24 -17.26 -13.12
CA LEU A 51 9.88 -16.22 -14.07
C LEU A 51 11.03 -15.25 -14.30
N VAL A 52 11.05 -14.68 -15.50
CA VAL A 52 11.97 -13.59 -15.88
C VAL A 52 11.14 -12.44 -16.44
N LEU A 53 11.25 -11.27 -15.81
CA LEU A 53 10.72 -10.02 -16.33
C LEU A 53 11.84 -9.31 -17.09
N SER A 54 11.67 -9.11 -18.40
CA SER A 54 12.58 -8.35 -19.25
C SER A 54 11.98 -7.00 -19.60
N GLN A 55 12.75 -5.93 -19.40
CA GLN A 55 12.37 -4.56 -19.66
C GLN A 55 13.40 -3.92 -20.60
N VAL A 56 12.95 -3.45 -21.79
CA VAL A 56 13.82 -2.91 -22.81
C VAL A 56 13.66 -1.40 -22.90
N PHE A 57 14.75 -0.69 -22.63
CA PHE A 57 14.86 0.77 -22.72
C PHE A 57 15.57 1.15 -24.02
N ARG A 58 15.01 2.13 -24.74
CA ARG A 58 15.59 2.70 -25.96
C ARG A 58 15.01 4.06 -26.23
N PHE A 59 15.81 4.97 -26.77
CA PHE A 59 15.37 6.25 -27.26
C PHE A 59 16.24 6.70 -28.46
N SER A 60 15.67 7.59 -29.30
CA SER A 60 16.38 8.11 -30.47
C SER A 60 17.34 9.24 -30.09
N ARG A 61 18.47 9.32 -30.79
CA ARG A 61 19.44 10.42 -30.73
C ARG A 61 18.82 11.76 -31.11
N ASP A 62 17.78 11.75 -31.95
CA ASP A 62 17.04 12.96 -32.31
C ASP A 62 16.26 13.56 -31.12
N ALA A 63 15.86 12.72 -30.16
CA ALA A 63 15.20 13.18 -28.95
C ALA A 63 16.21 13.73 -27.92
N ILE A 64 17.26 12.97 -27.63
CA ILE A 64 18.35 13.33 -26.72
C ILE A 64 19.65 12.76 -27.28
N SER A 65 20.64 13.61 -27.53
CA SER A 65 21.90 13.23 -28.19
C SER A 65 22.94 12.63 -27.24
N THR A 66 22.74 12.75 -25.93
CA THR A 66 23.63 12.26 -24.86
C THR A 66 23.04 11.07 -24.12
N PRO A 67 23.86 10.25 -23.45
CA PRO A 67 23.35 9.21 -22.56
C PRO A 67 22.46 9.80 -21.47
N ILE A 68 21.45 9.02 -21.03
CA ILE A 68 20.52 9.39 -19.97
C ILE A 68 20.63 8.47 -18.76
N GLU A 69 20.07 8.91 -17.64
CA GLU A 69 19.66 8.06 -16.53
C GLU A 69 18.16 7.84 -16.60
N ALA A 70 17.70 6.62 -16.29
CA ALA A 70 16.29 6.31 -16.12
C ALA A 70 16.03 5.79 -14.70
N ILE A 71 14.94 6.26 -14.10
CA ILE A 71 14.43 5.78 -12.82
C ILE A 71 13.04 5.20 -13.08
N TYR A 72 12.87 3.93 -12.74
CA TYR A 72 11.60 3.22 -12.94
C TYR A 72 11.21 2.41 -11.71
N ARG A 73 10.00 2.63 -11.22
CA ARG A 73 9.40 1.80 -10.18
C ARG A 73 8.49 0.77 -10.83
N PHE A 74 8.68 -0.49 -10.47
CA PHE A 74 7.91 -1.58 -11.05
C PHE A 74 7.45 -2.56 -9.97
N PRO A 75 6.25 -3.13 -10.13
CA PRO A 75 5.71 -4.08 -9.18
C PRO A 75 6.15 -5.50 -9.51
N LEU A 76 6.22 -6.34 -8.47
CA LEU A 76 6.30 -7.80 -8.55
C LEU A 76 5.31 -8.41 -7.55
N PRO A 77 4.94 -9.70 -7.66
CA PRO A 77 4.16 -10.35 -6.61
C PRO A 77 4.82 -10.18 -5.23
N GLY A 78 4.05 -9.81 -4.20
CA GLY A 78 4.62 -9.48 -2.88
C GLY A 78 5.27 -10.65 -2.13
N ASP A 79 5.02 -11.88 -2.56
CA ASP A 79 5.65 -13.10 -2.11
C ASP A 79 6.80 -13.57 -3.01
N ALA A 80 7.08 -12.84 -4.09
CA ALA A 80 8.13 -13.21 -5.03
C ALA A 80 9.54 -13.18 -4.39
N ALA A 81 10.31 -14.22 -4.66
CA ALA A 81 11.71 -14.30 -4.32
C ALA A 81 12.56 -13.87 -5.53
N VAL A 82 13.02 -12.62 -5.55
CA VAL A 82 13.89 -12.09 -6.61
C VAL A 82 15.30 -12.60 -6.39
N SER A 83 15.82 -13.39 -7.34
CA SER A 83 17.11 -14.07 -7.20
C SER A 83 18.24 -13.48 -8.05
N GLY A 84 17.95 -12.52 -8.94
CA GLY A 84 18.98 -11.91 -9.74
C GLY A 84 18.49 -10.85 -10.70
N VAL A 85 19.39 -9.95 -11.06
CA VAL A 85 19.20 -8.94 -12.09
C VAL A 85 20.41 -8.94 -13.02
N VAL A 86 20.14 -8.94 -14.33
CA VAL A 86 21.18 -8.85 -15.37
C VAL A 86 20.79 -7.71 -16.31
N VAL A 87 21.77 -6.91 -16.71
CA VAL A 87 21.53 -5.81 -17.64
C VAL A 87 22.45 -5.93 -18.85
N THR A 88 21.87 -5.80 -20.03
CA THR A 88 22.59 -5.85 -21.31
C THR A 88 22.51 -4.49 -21.99
N PHE A 89 23.65 -3.84 -22.20
CA PHE A 89 23.79 -2.59 -22.94
C PHE A 89 24.39 -2.89 -24.33
N GLY A 90 23.54 -3.12 -25.32
CA GLY A 90 24.01 -3.63 -26.61
C GLY A 90 24.78 -4.94 -26.43
N ASP A 91 26.11 -4.93 -26.67
CA ASP A 91 26.95 -6.12 -26.51
C ASP A 91 27.54 -6.30 -25.10
N GLU A 92 27.36 -5.37 -24.20
CA GLU A 92 27.93 -5.40 -22.84
C GLU A 92 26.94 -5.94 -21.82
N VAL A 93 27.29 -7.04 -21.18
CA VAL A 93 26.47 -7.68 -20.13
C VAL A 93 27.00 -7.34 -18.75
N ILE A 94 26.19 -6.72 -17.92
CA ILE A 94 26.47 -6.40 -16.52
C ILE A 94 25.66 -7.33 -15.64
N ARG A 95 26.33 -8.22 -14.92
CA ARG A 95 25.72 -9.05 -13.88
C ARG A 95 25.77 -8.30 -12.55
N THR A 96 24.64 -8.17 -11.90
CA THR A 96 24.58 -7.51 -10.60
C THR A 96 24.99 -8.47 -9.49
N LYS A 97 25.38 -7.90 -8.37
CA LYS A 97 25.56 -8.59 -7.08
C LYS A 97 24.74 -7.88 -6.01
N LEU A 98 24.27 -8.64 -5.05
CA LEU A 98 23.55 -8.11 -3.91
C LEU A 98 24.55 -7.50 -2.91
N MET A 99 24.25 -6.32 -2.39
CA MET A 99 25.04 -5.61 -1.39
C MET A 99 24.11 -4.92 -0.38
N GLU A 100 24.66 -4.51 0.75
CA GLU A 100 23.98 -3.57 1.65
C GLU A 100 23.57 -2.31 0.88
N ARG A 101 22.33 -1.83 1.12
CA ARG A 101 21.71 -0.76 0.34
C ARG A 101 22.55 0.52 0.31
N ALA A 102 23.02 0.98 1.46
CA ALA A 102 23.83 2.20 1.54
C ALA A 102 25.16 2.07 0.75
N ALA A 103 25.79 0.90 0.79
CA ALA A 103 27.00 0.62 0.02
C ALA A 103 26.70 0.51 -1.49
N ALA A 104 25.56 -0.07 -1.87
CA ALA A 104 25.11 -0.16 -3.25
C ALA A 104 24.79 1.22 -3.84
N GLU A 105 24.04 2.05 -3.14
CA GLU A 105 23.71 3.42 -3.52
C GLU A 105 24.99 4.26 -3.69
N LYS A 106 25.89 4.23 -2.72
CA LYS A 106 27.20 4.92 -2.83
C LYS A 106 28.01 4.45 -4.04
N THR A 107 27.98 3.15 -4.34
CA THR A 107 28.69 2.58 -5.50
C THR A 107 28.07 3.06 -6.80
N TYR A 108 26.72 3.14 -6.86
CA TYR A 108 25.99 3.67 -7.99
C TYR A 108 26.31 5.16 -8.23
N ASP A 109 26.27 5.99 -7.18
CA ASP A 109 26.58 7.43 -7.26
C ASP A 109 28.01 7.69 -7.77
N GLN A 110 28.96 6.89 -7.27
CA GLN A 110 30.35 6.98 -7.76
C GLN A 110 30.50 6.56 -9.23
N ALA A 111 29.71 5.58 -9.68
CA ALA A 111 29.71 5.17 -11.07
C ALA A 111 29.08 6.24 -11.96
N PHE A 112 27.94 6.80 -11.52
CA PHE A 112 27.27 7.92 -12.19
C PHE A 112 28.20 9.12 -12.36
N ALA A 113 28.83 9.58 -11.28
CA ALA A 113 29.75 10.72 -11.29
C ALA A 113 30.96 10.50 -12.23
N LYS A 114 31.34 9.25 -12.46
CA LYS A 114 32.44 8.89 -13.39
C LYS A 114 31.97 8.62 -14.82
N GLY A 115 30.68 8.81 -15.12
CA GLY A 115 30.07 8.51 -16.42
C GLY A 115 30.06 7.02 -16.78
N LYS A 116 30.16 6.10 -15.81
CA LYS A 116 30.10 4.68 -16.04
C LYS A 116 28.65 4.22 -16.18
N LYS A 117 28.41 3.20 -17.01
CA LYS A 117 27.14 2.48 -17.00
C LYS A 117 26.97 1.76 -15.67
N ALA A 118 25.84 1.92 -15.02
CA ALA A 118 25.53 1.23 -13.78
C ALA A 118 24.03 0.97 -13.65
N VAL A 119 23.71 -0.05 -12.87
CA VAL A 119 22.35 -0.43 -12.50
C VAL A 119 22.28 -0.64 -11.01
N LEU A 120 21.25 -0.09 -10.38
CA LEU A 120 20.91 -0.32 -8.99
C LEU A 120 19.43 -0.71 -8.92
N VAL A 121 19.13 -1.84 -8.29
CA VAL A 121 17.74 -2.26 -8.00
C VAL A 121 17.58 -2.39 -6.51
N THR A 122 16.67 -1.60 -5.95
CA THR A 122 16.30 -1.59 -4.53
C THR A 122 14.86 -2.03 -4.36
N ARG A 123 14.56 -2.67 -3.22
CA ARG A 123 13.20 -3.03 -2.82
C ARG A 123 12.66 -2.00 -1.85
N GLU A 124 11.58 -1.33 -2.22
CA GLU A 124 10.94 -0.30 -1.39
C GLU A 124 9.89 -0.90 -0.44
N SER A 125 9.10 -1.83 -0.98
CA SER A 125 8.18 -2.68 -0.24
C SER A 125 8.27 -4.11 -0.80
N PRO A 126 7.67 -5.12 -0.19
CA PRO A 126 7.73 -6.49 -0.70
C PRO A 126 7.26 -6.64 -2.15
N ASP A 127 6.40 -5.76 -2.62
CA ASP A 127 5.78 -5.77 -3.95
C ASP A 127 6.27 -4.65 -4.88
N VAL A 128 7.14 -3.72 -4.43
CA VAL A 128 7.61 -2.58 -5.24
C VAL A 128 9.12 -2.50 -5.26
N PHE A 129 9.67 -2.41 -6.46
CA PHE A 129 11.10 -2.26 -6.71
C PHE A 129 11.39 -0.97 -7.46
N THR A 130 12.54 -0.34 -7.17
CA THR A 130 13.05 0.82 -7.89
C THR A 130 14.30 0.42 -8.65
N LEU A 131 14.27 0.64 -9.97
CA LEU A 131 15.40 0.50 -10.88
C LEU A 131 15.99 1.88 -11.15
N HIS A 132 17.26 2.05 -10.86
CA HIS A 132 18.09 3.15 -11.33
C HIS A 132 19.05 2.62 -12.39
N LEU A 133 19.04 3.21 -13.57
CA LEU A 133 19.81 2.77 -14.71
C LEU A 133 20.51 3.95 -15.37
N THR A 134 21.82 4.06 -15.22
CA THR A 134 22.59 5.18 -15.77
C THR A 134 23.46 4.77 -16.95
N GLY A 135 23.73 5.76 -17.82
CA GLY A 135 24.55 5.56 -19.00
C GLY A 135 23.83 4.86 -20.15
N ILE A 136 22.51 4.98 -20.26
CA ILE A 136 21.73 4.48 -21.41
C ILE A 136 22.09 5.32 -22.62
N PRO A 137 22.76 4.75 -23.65
CA PRO A 137 23.13 5.53 -24.84
C PRO A 137 21.93 5.64 -25.79
N PRO A 138 21.87 6.71 -26.61
CA PRO A 138 20.85 6.81 -27.65
C PRO A 138 21.03 5.68 -28.70
N ASP A 139 19.94 5.34 -29.36
CA ASP A 139 19.87 4.34 -30.45
C ASP A 139 20.33 2.90 -30.07
N THR A 140 20.42 2.61 -28.77
CA THR A 140 20.87 1.32 -28.26
C THR A 140 19.81 0.69 -27.37
N ASP A 141 19.52 -0.58 -27.57
CA ASP A 141 18.67 -1.36 -26.68
C ASP A 141 19.42 -1.65 -25.38
N VAL A 142 18.79 -1.31 -24.25
CA VAL A 142 19.27 -1.71 -22.92
C VAL A 142 18.21 -2.59 -22.29
N GLU A 143 18.53 -3.84 -22.10
CA GLU A 143 17.63 -4.84 -21.53
C GLU A 143 17.96 -5.12 -20.08
N VAL A 144 16.96 -5.00 -19.20
CA VAL A 144 17.04 -5.36 -17.78
C VAL A 144 16.23 -6.64 -17.57
N GLN A 145 16.86 -7.70 -17.14
CA GLN A 145 16.23 -8.98 -16.82
C GLN A 145 16.23 -9.21 -15.32
N THR A 146 15.02 -9.31 -14.73
CA THR A 146 14.81 -9.62 -13.32
C THR A 146 14.26 -11.04 -13.20
N THR A 147 15.01 -11.92 -12.54
CA THR A 147 14.62 -13.31 -12.30
C THR A 147 13.99 -13.44 -10.91
N PHE A 148 12.83 -14.08 -10.84
CA PHE A 148 12.16 -14.31 -9.58
C PHE A 148 11.33 -15.61 -9.57
N THR A 149 11.06 -16.10 -8.38
CA THR A 149 10.20 -17.25 -8.10
C THR A 149 8.96 -16.79 -7.36
N CYS A 150 7.79 -17.31 -7.70
CA CYS A 150 6.53 -17.04 -7.01
C CYS A 150 5.67 -18.31 -6.89
N LEU A 151 4.65 -18.23 -6.03
CA LEU A 151 3.68 -19.31 -5.84
C LEU A 151 2.31 -18.90 -6.40
N ALA A 152 1.66 -19.82 -7.11
CA ALA A 152 0.26 -19.66 -7.46
C ALA A 152 -0.59 -19.82 -6.19
N ARG A 153 -1.62 -19.01 -6.06
CA ARG A 153 -2.60 -19.09 -4.99
C ARG A 153 -3.65 -20.16 -5.33
N MET A 154 -4.00 -21.01 -4.37
CA MET A 154 -5.09 -21.94 -4.58
C MET A 154 -6.43 -21.20 -4.50
N VAL A 155 -7.35 -21.57 -5.39
CA VAL A 155 -8.76 -21.16 -5.41
C VAL A 155 -9.63 -22.42 -5.45
N PRO A 156 -10.92 -22.38 -5.09
CA PRO A 156 -11.73 -23.60 -4.92
C PRO A 156 -11.77 -24.56 -6.09
N LYS A 157 -11.54 -24.05 -7.29
CA LYS A 157 -11.58 -24.85 -8.54
C LYS A 157 -10.23 -24.91 -9.24
N GLY A 158 -9.10 -24.72 -8.51
CA GLY A 158 -7.77 -24.81 -9.09
C GLY A 158 -6.77 -23.80 -8.50
N TRP A 159 -6.01 -23.19 -9.35
CA TRP A 159 -4.91 -22.29 -9.00
C TRP A 159 -5.05 -20.96 -9.71
N GLU A 160 -4.61 -19.89 -9.08
CA GLU A 160 -4.57 -18.53 -9.63
C GLU A 160 -3.16 -17.96 -9.53
N ILE A 161 -2.66 -17.45 -10.64
CA ILE A 161 -1.46 -16.63 -10.70
C ILE A 161 -1.91 -15.19 -10.87
N ARG A 162 -1.35 -14.30 -10.08
CA ARG A 162 -1.53 -12.85 -10.21
C ARG A 162 -0.17 -12.19 -10.32
N VAL A 163 0.09 -11.48 -11.43
CA VAL A 163 1.32 -10.73 -11.65
C VAL A 163 0.96 -9.26 -11.90
N PRO A 164 1.39 -8.35 -11.04
CA PRO A 164 1.11 -6.92 -11.23
C PRO A 164 1.98 -6.32 -12.33
N PHE A 165 1.42 -5.39 -13.12
CA PHE A 165 2.14 -4.61 -14.13
C PHE A 165 2.04 -3.10 -13.90
N THR A 166 1.22 -2.66 -12.96
CA THR A 166 1.15 -1.28 -12.51
C THR A 166 1.03 -1.23 -11.00
N ILE A 167 1.18 -0.03 -10.44
CA ILE A 167 1.12 0.19 -9.00
C ILE A 167 -0.02 1.17 -8.74
N GLY A 168 -1.00 0.77 -7.95
CA GLY A 168 -2.07 1.66 -7.49
C GLY A 168 -1.52 2.80 -6.62
N PRO A 169 -2.09 4.02 -6.72
CA PRO A 169 -1.74 5.11 -5.80
C PRO A 169 -2.02 4.70 -4.35
N ARG A 170 -1.09 4.98 -3.43
CA ARG A 170 -1.26 4.66 -2.00
C ARG A 170 -1.49 5.94 -1.21
N TYR A 171 -2.50 5.93 -0.34
CA TYR A 171 -2.78 7.06 0.55
C TYR A 171 -1.82 7.07 1.73
N THR A 172 -1.15 8.21 1.94
CA THR A 172 -0.25 8.45 3.07
C THR A 172 -0.82 9.56 3.92
N ARG A 173 -0.70 9.44 5.24
CA ARG A 173 -1.08 10.55 6.13
C ARG A 173 -0.07 11.68 6.02
N PRO A 174 -0.51 12.95 6.19
CA PRO A 174 0.40 14.10 6.16
C PRO A 174 1.47 14.09 7.25
N ASP A 175 1.25 13.38 8.34
CA ASP A 175 2.16 13.21 9.48
C ASP A 175 3.05 11.97 9.38
N GLU A 176 2.82 11.12 8.40
CA GLU A 176 3.64 9.94 8.13
C GLU A 176 4.93 10.32 7.39
N GLN A 177 6.04 10.35 8.11
CA GLN A 177 7.38 10.39 7.52
C GLN A 177 7.84 8.96 7.17
N HIS A 178 7.10 8.27 6.30
CA HIS A 178 7.46 6.92 5.89
C HIS A 178 8.30 6.95 4.60
N PRO A 179 9.36 6.11 4.48
CA PRO A 179 10.12 6.00 3.23
C PRO A 179 9.25 5.67 2.00
N ALA A 180 8.11 5.00 2.19
CA ALA A 180 7.14 4.72 1.14
C ALA A 180 6.53 5.99 0.51
N ILE A 181 6.47 7.13 1.24
CA ILE A 181 6.00 8.43 0.69
C ILE A 181 6.95 8.91 -0.41
N GLN A 182 8.25 8.69 -0.24
CA GLN A 182 9.26 9.02 -1.25
C GLN A 182 9.24 8.03 -2.42
N ALA A 183 8.62 6.86 -2.23
CA ALA A 183 8.54 5.77 -3.19
C ALA A 183 7.23 5.73 -4.00
N GLN A 184 6.42 6.80 -4.01
CA GLN A 184 5.21 6.85 -4.85
C GLN A 184 5.59 6.75 -6.34
N PRO A 185 4.92 5.88 -7.12
CA PRO A 185 5.18 5.77 -8.54
C PRO A 185 4.71 7.01 -9.29
N LEU A 186 5.42 7.37 -10.33
CA LEU A 186 4.90 8.30 -11.32
C LEU A 186 3.85 7.54 -12.15
N LEU A 187 2.65 8.11 -12.32
CA LEU A 187 1.56 7.51 -13.07
C LEU A 187 1.21 8.33 -14.31
N SER A 188 0.87 7.64 -15.39
CA SER A 188 0.36 8.25 -16.61
C SER A 188 -1.14 8.02 -16.72
N ALA A 189 -1.93 9.09 -16.75
CA ALA A 189 -3.38 9.03 -16.98
C ALA A 189 -3.74 8.59 -18.42
N GLY A 190 -2.76 8.58 -19.33
CA GLY A 190 -2.94 8.13 -20.71
C GLY A 190 -2.23 6.81 -21.01
N ASP A 191 -1.89 6.62 -22.28
CA ASP A 191 -1.06 5.51 -22.71
C ASP A 191 0.39 5.75 -22.22
N PRO A 192 0.98 4.86 -21.41
CA PRO A 192 2.35 5.01 -20.94
C PRO A 192 3.40 4.87 -22.05
N GLY A 193 3.00 4.46 -23.25
CA GLY A 193 3.87 4.38 -24.42
C GLY A 193 4.61 3.05 -24.57
N TYR A 194 4.45 2.11 -23.65
CA TYR A 194 5.04 0.76 -23.75
C TYR A 194 3.98 -0.32 -23.61
N ARG A 195 4.33 -1.54 -24.02
CA ARG A 195 3.46 -2.71 -23.98
C ARG A 195 4.11 -3.85 -23.22
N VAL A 196 3.25 -4.76 -22.76
CA VAL A 196 3.66 -6.01 -22.09
C VAL A 196 3.32 -7.19 -22.99
N SER A 197 4.27 -8.09 -23.11
CA SER A 197 4.07 -9.41 -23.68
C SER A 197 4.32 -10.50 -22.65
N MET A 198 3.72 -11.68 -22.84
CA MET A 198 3.86 -12.79 -21.91
C MET A 198 4.02 -14.10 -22.66
N ASP A 199 4.86 -15.02 -22.14
CA ASP A 199 5.05 -16.38 -22.62
C ASP A 199 5.28 -17.33 -21.44
N LEU A 200 4.21 -17.96 -20.96
CA LEU A 200 4.25 -18.85 -19.80
C LEU A 200 4.02 -20.31 -20.21
N TRP A 201 4.82 -21.18 -19.64
CA TRP A 201 4.73 -22.62 -19.79
C TRP A 201 4.32 -23.29 -18.49
N PHE A 202 3.42 -24.25 -18.57
CA PHE A 202 2.98 -25.08 -17.43
C PHE A 202 3.40 -26.53 -17.68
N ARG A 203 4.08 -27.11 -16.73
CA ARG A 203 4.58 -28.50 -16.79
C ARG A 203 4.26 -29.23 -15.47
N PRO A 204 3.57 -30.36 -15.46
CA PRO A 204 2.88 -30.93 -16.63
C PRO A 204 1.77 -30.02 -17.17
N ALA A 205 1.16 -30.43 -18.28
CA ALA A 205 0.07 -29.69 -18.91
C ALA A 205 -1.09 -29.45 -17.94
N VAL A 206 -1.65 -28.24 -18.00
CA VAL A 206 -2.77 -27.80 -17.16
C VAL A 206 -3.95 -27.36 -18.03
N ARG A 207 -5.13 -27.35 -17.47
CA ARG A 207 -6.30 -26.74 -18.10
C ARG A 207 -6.44 -25.30 -17.65
N ILE A 208 -6.29 -24.36 -18.56
CA ILE A 208 -6.56 -22.95 -18.32
C ILE A 208 -8.08 -22.73 -18.21
N THR A 209 -8.52 -22.12 -17.14
CA THR A 209 -9.94 -21.85 -16.88
C THR A 209 -10.34 -20.40 -17.13
N SER A 210 -9.43 -19.46 -16.89
CA SER A 210 -9.58 -18.04 -17.28
C SER A 210 -8.25 -17.33 -17.35
N VAL A 211 -8.17 -16.30 -18.19
CA VAL A 211 -7.04 -15.36 -18.26
C VAL A 211 -7.59 -13.95 -18.41
N THR A 212 -7.14 -13.04 -17.60
CA THR A 212 -7.44 -11.61 -17.66
C THR A 212 -6.15 -10.81 -17.69
N PRO A 213 -5.89 -9.97 -18.69
CA PRO A 213 -6.65 -9.82 -19.94
C PRO A 213 -6.61 -11.09 -20.81
N GLN A 214 -7.51 -11.19 -21.77
CA GLN A 214 -7.67 -12.39 -22.59
C GLN A 214 -6.38 -12.80 -23.30
N ALA A 215 -6.06 -14.08 -23.29
CA ALA A 215 -4.87 -14.67 -23.88
C ALA A 215 -5.17 -15.96 -24.63
N ASP A 216 -4.29 -16.29 -25.55
CA ASP A 216 -4.29 -17.59 -26.23
C ASP A 216 -3.59 -18.65 -25.37
N SER A 217 -4.17 -19.84 -25.32
CA SER A 217 -3.55 -20.99 -24.68
C SER A 217 -3.55 -22.20 -25.63
N VAL A 218 -2.45 -22.93 -25.63
CA VAL A 218 -2.27 -24.11 -26.47
C VAL A 218 -1.53 -25.20 -25.70
N VAL A 219 -1.93 -26.45 -25.89
CA VAL A 219 -1.18 -27.61 -25.35
C VAL A 219 -0.16 -28.07 -26.37
N VAL A 220 1.11 -28.18 -25.94
CA VAL A 220 2.23 -28.58 -26.79
C VAL A 220 3.08 -29.59 -26.02
N ASN A 221 3.22 -30.84 -26.50
CA ASN A 221 4.10 -31.85 -25.93
C ASN A 221 3.96 -32.01 -24.41
N ASP A 222 2.76 -32.30 -23.92
CA ASP A 222 2.47 -32.43 -22.48
C ASP A 222 2.80 -31.20 -21.62
N ALA A 223 2.79 -30.04 -22.23
CA ALA A 223 2.87 -28.73 -21.57
C ALA A 223 1.78 -27.80 -22.08
N THR A 224 1.29 -26.91 -21.23
CA THR A 224 0.38 -25.84 -21.67
C THR A 224 1.16 -24.55 -21.80
N ARG A 225 1.06 -23.89 -22.94
CA ARG A 225 1.63 -22.56 -23.17
C ARG A 225 0.54 -21.51 -23.22
N VAL A 226 0.76 -20.41 -22.48
CA VAL A 226 -0.13 -19.23 -22.51
C VAL A 226 0.67 -18.04 -23.02
N LYS A 227 0.14 -17.35 -24.04
CA LYS A 227 0.84 -16.24 -24.69
C LYS A 227 -0.04 -15.01 -24.82
N ILE A 228 0.50 -13.83 -24.49
CA ILE A 228 -0.04 -12.49 -24.76
C ILE A 228 1.03 -11.69 -25.51
N THR A 229 0.64 -10.96 -26.56
CA THR A 229 1.62 -10.26 -27.41
C THR A 229 1.63 -8.75 -27.28
N ASP A 230 0.53 -8.13 -26.87
CA ASP A 230 0.40 -6.66 -26.85
C ASP A 230 -0.61 -6.21 -25.81
N MET A 231 -0.22 -6.27 -24.54
CA MET A 231 -1.08 -5.88 -23.43
C MET A 231 -0.72 -4.48 -22.93
N LYS A 232 -1.75 -3.63 -22.69
CA LYS A 232 -1.55 -2.38 -21.94
C LYS A 232 -1.28 -2.72 -20.47
N PRO A 233 -0.26 -2.12 -19.82
CA PRO A 233 0.11 -2.44 -18.44
C PRO A 233 -0.74 -1.69 -17.41
N ASP A 234 -2.07 -1.63 -17.58
CA ASP A 234 -2.99 -0.89 -16.72
C ASP A 234 -3.73 -1.77 -15.69
N ARG A 235 -3.37 -3.03 -15.61
CA ARG A 235 -3.96 -4.01 -14.67
C ARG A 235 -3.03 -5.18 -14.42
N ASP A 236 -3.37 -5.97 -13.41
CA ASP A 236 -2.70 -7.24 -13.15
C ASP A 236 -3.03 -8.28 -14.22
N LEU A 237 -2.07 -9.17 -14.48
CA LEU A 237 -2.39 -10.45 -15.09
C LEU A 237 -3.01 -11.36 -14.05
N VAL A 238 -4.19 -11.88 -14.33
CA VAL A 238 -4.83 -12.93 -13.53
C VAL A 238 -5.07 -14.15 -14.40
N LEU A 239 -4.42 -15.27 -14.07
CA LEU A 239 -4.53 -16.52 -14.79
C LEU A 239 -4.99 -17.63 -13.83
N LYS A 240 -6.11 -18.29 -14.17
CA LYS A 240 -6.65 -19.44 -13.41
C LYS A 240 -6.50 -20.73 -14.19
N TYR A 241 -6.09 -21.79 -13.51
CA TYR A 241 -5.88 -23.10 -14.11
C TYR A 241 -6.16 -24.24 -13.14
N THR A 242 -6.37 -25.45 -13.67
CA THR A 242 -6.54 -26.67 -12.89
C THR A 242 -5.43 -27.66 -13.24
N LEU A 243 -4.93 -28.35 -12.22
CA LEU A 243 -4.04 -29.48 -12.41
C LEU A 243 -4.83 -30.70 -12.91
N SER A 244 -4.19 -31.54 -13.70
CA SER A 244 -4.81 -32.76 -14.24
C SER A 244 -4.95 -33.85 -13.18
N GLU A 245 -4.12 -33.85 -12.15
CA GLU A 245 -4.13 -34.80 -11.05
C GLU A 245 -4.84 -34.24 -9.83
N ALA A 246 -5.52 -35.13 -9.07
CA ALA A 246 -6.11 -34.75 -7.79
C ALA A 246 -5.01 -34.34 -6.81
N THR A 247 -5.13 -33.13 -6.28
CA THR A 247 -4.16 -32.64 -5.30
C THR A 247 -4.32 -33.41 -3.99
N GLN A 248 -3.23 -34.00 -3.50
CA GLN A 248 -3.21 -34.70 -2.22
C GLN A 248 -3.34 -33.72 -1.05
N MET A 249 -3.84 -34.20 0.12
CA MET A 249 -3.93 -33.42 1.36
C MET A 249 -2.57 -32.84 1.78
N LEU A 250 -1.51 -33.59 1.59
CA LEU A 250 -0.14 -33.18 1.90
C LEU A 250 0.77 -33.57 0.73
N SER A 251 1.59 -32.63 0.30
CA SER A 251 2.64 -32.86 -0.69
C SER A 251 3.86 -32.00 -0.37
N GLY A 252 5.02 -32.31 -0.92
CA GLY A 252 6.24 -31.57 -0.68
C GLY A 252 7.27 -31.69 -1.78
N LEU A 253 8.08 -30.65 -1.94
CA LEU A 253 9.30 -30.63 -2.73
C LEU A 253 10.49 -30.48 -1.77
N SER A 254 11.62 -31.08 -2.08
CA SER A 254 12.86 -30.91 -1.33
C SER A 254 13.99 -30.43 -2.26
N ALA A 255 14.92 -29.68 -1.70
CA ALA A 255 16.09 -29.15 -2.38
C ALA A 255 17.31 -29.22 -1.46
N ASP A 256 18.27 -30.05 -1.82
CA ASP A 256 19.52 -30.18 -1.07
C ASP A 256 20.53 -29.13 -1.51
N ASP A 257 21.14 -28.46 -0.54
CA ASP A 257 22.28 -27.57 -0.76
C ASP A 257 23.49 -28.05 0.05
N PRO A 258 24.40 -28.84 -0.56
CA PRO A 258 25.61 -29.27 0.13
C PRO A 258 26.56 -28.14 0.51
N ALA A 259 26.45 -26.95 -0.11
CA ALA A 259 27.35 -25.83 0.15
C ALA A 259 27.05 -25.18 1.54
N ASP A 260 25.78 -25.19 1.97
CA ASP A 260 25.41 -24.68 3.29
C ASP A 260 24.99 -25.80 4.27
N GLY A 261 25.01 -27.05 3.83
CA GLY A 261 24.74 -28.22 4.67
C GLY A 261 23.26 -28.39 5.05
N HIS A 262 22.33 -27.85 4.24
CA HIS A 262 20.90 -27.87 4.53
C HIS A 262 20.07 -28.47 3.41
N ARG A 263 18.91 -29.04 3.80
CA ARG A 263 17.81 -29.40 2.93
C ARG A 263 16.69 -28.42 3.10
N TYR A 264 16.21 -27.84 2.01
CA TYR A 264 15.07 -26.94 1.95
C TYR A 264 13.83 -27.71 1.53
N ILE A 265 12.67 -27.34 2.08
CA ILE A 265 11.40 -28.00 1.84
C ILE A 265 10.34 -26.95 1.50
N LEU A 266 9.57 -27.21 0.47
CA LEU A 266 8.31 -26.53 0.20
C LEU A 266 7.19 -27.56 0.37
N SER A 267 6.38 -27.42 1.44
CA SER A 267 5.20 -28.26 1.68
C SER A 267 3.92 -27.53 1.36
N LEU A 268 2.97 -28.29 0.81
CA LEU A 268 1.60 -27.83 0.56
C LEU A 268 0.66 -28.70 1.38
N VAL A 269 -0.08 -28.06 2.29
CA VAL A 269 -1.27 -28.65 2.94
C VAL A 269 -2.49 -28.18 2.15
N ASN A 270 -3.20 -29.13 1.54
CA ASN A 270 -4.38 -28.87 0.73
C ASN A 270 -5.62 -29.55 1.34
N PRO A 271 -6.46 -28.82 2.06
CA PRO A 271 -7.64 -29.40 2.70
C PRO A 271 -8.76 -29.84 1.75
N GLY A 272 -8.67 -29.46 0.46
CA GLY A 272 -9.73 -29.72 -0.50
C GLY A 272 -11.01 -28.93 -0.21
N SER A 273 -12.11 -29.40 -0.79
CA SER A 273 -13.46 -28.83 -0.61
C SER A 273 -14.37 -29.87 0.08
N ALA A 274 -14.02 -30.29 1.28
CA ALA A 274 -14.83 -31.25 2.01
C ALA A 274 -16.17 -30.64 2.44
N SER A 275 -17.22 -31.47 2.49
CA SER A 275 -18.53 -31.06 2.97
C SER A 275 -18.52 -30.89 4.49
N ALA A 276 -19.08 -29.78 4.96
CA ALA A 276 -19.18 -29.49 6.39
C ALA A 276 -20.20 -30.39 7.08
N SER A 277 -19.85 -30.83 8.27
CA SER A 277 -20.79 -31.24 9.29
C SER A 277 -21.50 -30.03 9.91
N ALA A 278 -22.03 -29.92 10.97
CA ALA A 278 -22.86 -28.88 11.59
C ALA A 278 -22.55 -27.41 11.18
N VAL A 279 -23.58 -26.60 11.00
CA VAL A 279 -23.48 -25.16 10.74
C VAL A 279 -23.36 -24.44 12.09
N ILE A 280 -22.23 -23.75 12.33
CA ILE A 280 -22.08 -22.84 13.47
C ILE A 280 -22.62 -21.47 13.05
N PRO A 281 -23.51 -20.84 13.87
CA PRO A 281 -23.99 -19.49 13.56
C PRO A 281 -22.84 -18.48 13.50
N ARG A 282 -22.95 -17.51 12.61
CA ARG A 282 -21.92 -16.49 12.36
C ARG A 282 -22.17 -15.22 13.18
N GLU A 283 -21.06 -14.61 13.62
CA GLU A 283 -21.00 -13.24 14.10
C GLU A 283 -20.12 -12.46 13.13
N MET A 284 -20.68 -11.53 12.36
CA MET A 284 -19.97 -10.78 11.31
C MET A 284 -19.91 -9.30 11.60
N ILE A 285 -18.72 -8.71 11.49
CA ILE A 285 -18.50 -7.27 11.43
C ILE A 285 -17.99 -6.94 10.04
N LEU A 286 -18.74 -6.12 9.30
CA LEU A 286 -18.45 -5.73 7.94
C LEU A 286 -17.84 -4.32 7.97
N VAL A 287 -16.59 -4.18 7.56
CA VAL A 287 -15.82 -2.91 7.54
C VAL A 287 -15.59 -2.51 6.09
N VAL A 288 -16.30 -1.48 5.63
CA VAL A 288 -16.40 -1.14 4.21
C VAL A 288 -15.79 0.22 3.95
N ASP A 289 -14.82 0.25 3.06
CA ASP A 289 -14.14 1.44 2.59
C ASP A 289 -15.04 2.26 1.66
N GLN A 290 -15.20 3.55 1.95
CA GLN A 290 -15.84 4.54 1.11
C GLN A 290 -14.93 5.77 0.92
N SER A 291 -13.63 5.55 0.86
CA SER A 291 -12.65 6.58 0.52
C SER A 291 -12.79 7.04 -0.94
N GLY A 292 -12.09 8.11 -1.29
CA GLY A 292 -12.13 8.68 -2.64
C GLY A 292 -11.75 7.69 -3.74
N SER A 293 -10.78 6.80 -3.49
CA SER A 293 -10.33 5.76 -4.42
C SER A 293 -11.38 4.69 -4.72
N MET A 294 -12.35 4.51 -3.81
CA MET A 294 -13.47 3.58 -3.98
C MET A 294 -14.62 4.12 -4.83
N SER A 295 -14.50 5.32 -5.42
CA SER A 295 -15.56 5.94 -6.22
C SER A 295 -15.94 5.14 -7.46
N GLY A 296 -17.16 5.35 -7.97
CA GLY A 296 -17.64 4.74 -9.21
C GLY A 296 -17.88 3.23 -9.12
N GLY A 297 -17.35 2.48 -10.08
CA GLY A 297 -17.57 1.03 -10.20
C GLY A 297 -17.10 0.22 -9.00
N LYS A 298 -16.03 0.65 -8.31
CA LYS A 298 -15.51 -0.01 -7.11
C LYS A 298 -16.51 0.06 -5.95
N TRP A 299 -17.14 1.24 -5.71
CA TRP A 299 -18.17 1.39 -4.70
C TRP A 299 -19.39 0.53 -4.98
N GLU A 300 -19.84 0.45 -6.25
CA GLU A 300 -20.93 -0.43 -6.62
C GLU A 300 -20.59 -1.91 -6.40
N ALA A 301 -19.36 -2.32 -6.67
CA ALA A 301 -18.85 -3.67 -6.38
C ALA A 301 -18.78 -3.95 -4.86
N ALA A 302 -18.36 -2.95 -4.07
CA ALA A 302 -18.34 -3.04 -2.61
C ALA A 302 -19.76 -3.20 -2.04
N LYS A 303 -20.70 -2.37 -2.47
CA LYS A 303 -22.11 -2.49 -2.06
C LYS A 303 -22.70 -3.84 -2.44
N LYS A 304 -22.49 -4.30 -3.66
CA LYS A 304 -22.98 -5.59 -4.12
C LYS A 304 -22.38 -6.73 -3.30
N SER A 305 -21.09 -6.69 -3.00
CA SER A 305 -20.41 -7.66 -2.14
C SER A 305 -20.99 -7.68 -0.73
N LEU A 306 -21.15 -6.48 -0.15
CA LEU A 306 -21.75 -6.31 1.18
C LEU A 306 -23.19 -6.84 1.23
N PHE A 307 -24.03 -6.50 0.24
CA PHE A 307 -25.43 -6.94 0.19
C PHE A 307 -25.51 -8.45 -0.02
N ALA A 308 -24.69 -9.01 -0.89
CA ALA A 308 -24.62 -10.44 -1.08
C ALA A 308 -24.20 -11.19 0.22
N LEU A 309 -23.26 -10.63 1.01
CA LEU A 309 -22.90 -11.18 2.31
C LEU A 309 -24.06 -11.13 3.30
N LEU A 310 -24.78 -10.01 3.39
CA LEU A 310 -25.97 -9.87 4.24
C LEU A 310 -27.06 -10.86 3.87
N ASP A 311 -27.25 -11.12 2.57
CA ASP A 311 -28.25 -12.06 2.06
C ASP A 311 -27.91 -13.54 2.35
N THR A 312 -26.66 -13.83 2.78
CA THR A 312 -26.28 -15.19 3.23
C THR A 312 -26.56 -15.46 4.71
N LEU A 313 -26.95 -14.43 5.46
CA LEU A 313 -27.18 -14.55 6.89
C LEU A 313 -28.51 -15.26 7.17
N ASN A 314 -28.48 -16.17 8.15
CA ASN A 314 -29.61 -16.92 8.60
C ASN A 314 -30.15 -16.39 9.93
N GLU A 315 -31.34 -16.81 10.29
CA GLU A 315 -31.92 -16.53 11.61
C GLU A 315 -31.00 -17.07 12.73
N GLY A 316 -30.76 -16.24 13.76
CA GLY A 316 -29.83 -16.56 14.86
C GLY A 316 -28.37 -16.18 14.59
N GLU A 317 -28.03 -15.70 13.42
CA GLU A 317 -26.74 -15.06 13.12
C GLU A 317 -26.79 -13.56 13.42
N TYR A 318 -25.62 -12.93 13.59
CA TYR A 318 -25.51 -11.55 14.02
C TYR A 318 -24.53 -10.78 13.15
N PHE A 319 -24.80 -9.47 12.98
CA PHE A 319 -23.90 -8.63 12.21
C PHE A 319 -23.87 -7.18 12.71
N ASN A 320 -22.83 -6.45 12.30
CA ASN A 320 -22.76 -4.99 12.33
C ASN A 320 -22.01 -4.50 11.09
N ILE A 321 -22.21 -3.23 10.72
CA ILE A 321 -21.55 -2.58 9.57
C ILE A 321 -20.87 -1.31 10.02
N CYS A 322 -19.62 -1.15 9.59
CA CYS A 322 -18.85 0.08 9.66
C CYS A 322 -18.56 0.53 8.22
N ILE A 323 -18.96 1.74 7.85
CA ILE A 323 -18.48 2.40 6.64
C ILE A 323 -17.43 3.41 7.08
N PHE A 324 -16.27 3.46 6.42
CA PHE A 324 -15.20 4.36 6.79
C PHE A 324 -14.57 5.08 5.59
N SER A 325 -14.06 6.26 5.86
CA SER A 325 -13.11 7.03 5.06
C SER A 325 -12.04 7.60 6.01
N ASP A 326 -12.01 8.87 6.30
CA ASP A 326 -11.17 9.47 7.36
C ASP A 326 -11.65 9.08 8.77
N ARG A 327 -12.89 8.65 8.89
CA ARG A 327 -13.51 8.24 10.15
C ARG A 327 -14.49 7.09 9.94
N PRO A 328 -14.61 6.18 10.93
CA PRO A 328 -15.60 5.12 10.90
C PRO A 328 -17.00 5.64 11.29
N VAL A 329 -18.03 5.19 10.57
CA VAL A 329 -19.44 5.40 10.85
C VAL A 329 -20.12 4.03 10.99
N TRP A 330 -20.70 3.79 12.16
CA TRP A 330 -21.29 2.50 12.51
C TRP A 330 -22.80 2.50 12.28
N CYS A 331 -23.33 1.41 11.69
CA CYS A 331 -24.75 1.14 11.58
C CYS A 331 -25.36 1.00 12.97
N ILE A 332 -24.72 0.22 13.84
CA ILE A 332 -25.05 0.08 15.26
C ILE A 332 -23.84 0.54 16.07
N GLN A 333 -24.02 1.49 16.97
CA GLN A 333 -22.90 2.12 17.70
C GLN A 333 -22.09 1.12 18.54
N ASN A 334 -22.77 0.21 19.21
CA ASN A 334 -22.10 -0.81 20.03
C ASN A 334 -22.79 -2.16 19.86
N GLY A 335 -22.00 -3.20 19.63
CA GLY A 335 -22.47 -4.58 19.53
C GLY A 335 -23.02 -4.93 18.14
N GLN A 336 -23.73 -6.02 18.05
CA GLN A 336 -24.28 -6.61 16.81
C GLN A 336 -25.77 -6.82 16.96
N VAL A 337 -26.48 -6.82 15.83
CA VAL A 337 -27.92 -7.13 15.77
C VAL A 337 -28.14 -8.49 15.12
N VAL A 338 -29.24 -9.15 15.50
CA VAL A 338 -29.66 -10.40 14.87
C VAL A 338 -30.03 -10.16 13.39
N ALA A 339 -29.71 -11.12 12.55
CA ALA A 339 -30.00 -11.07 11.11
C ALA A 339 -31.48 -11.35 10.81
N ALA A 340 -32.37 -10.52 11.39
CA ALA A 340 -33.77 -10.51 11.03
C ALA A 340 -33.97 -9.69 9.73
N PRO A 341 -35.00 -10.01 8.91
CA PRO A 341 -35.23 -9.33 7.64
C PRO A 341 -35.32 -7.80 7.76
N GLU A 342 -35.95 -7.28 8.82
CA GLU A 342 -36.05 -5.85 9.11
C GLU A 342 -34.67 -5.22 9.41
N ASN A 343 -33.81 -5.89 10.15
CA ASN A 343 -32.45 -5.40 10.45
C ASN A 343 -31.55 -5.41 9.21
N VAL A 344 -31.65 -6.45 8.37
CA VAL A 344 -30.94 -6.54 7.10
C VAL A 344 -31.42 -5.42 6.15
N HIS A 345 -32.73 -5.15 6.10
CA HIS A 345 -33.29 -4.08 5.29
C HIS A 345 -32.82 -2.69 5.78
N ALA A 346 -32.84 -2.45 7.09
CA ALA A 346 -32.35 -1.21 7.70
C ALA A 346 -30.85 -1.00 7.44
N ALA A 347 -30.06 -2.08 7.52
CA ALA A 347 -28.63 -2.04 7.22
C ALA A 347 -28.35 -1.70 5.76
N LYS A 348 -29.06 -2.28 4.80
CA LYS A 348 -28.95 -1.93 3.37
C LYS A 348 -29.35 -0.48 3.12
N ALA A 349 -30.37 0.04 3.82
CA ALA A 349 -30.77 1.43 3.76
C ALA A 349 -29.69 2.36 4.35
N PHE A 350 -29.06 1.98 5.47
CA PHE A 350 -27.92 2.71 6.05
C PHE A 350 -26.79 2.86 5.04
N VAL A 351 -26.39 1.76 4.38
CA VAL A 351 -25.31 1.77 3.37
C VAL A 351 -25.65 2.69 2.19
N ASN A 352 -26.89 2.64 1.70
CA ASN A 352 -27.32 3.48 0.58
C ASN A 352 -27.39 4.97 0.93
N ASN A 353 -27.66 5.30 2.20
CA ASN A 353 -27.81 6.66 2.67
C ASN A 353 -26.51 7.26 3.24
N THR A 354 -25.48 6.44 3.46
CA THR A 354 -24.17 6.91 3.93
C THR A 354 -23.34 7.33 2.73
N SER A 355 -22.80 8.54 2.79
CA SER A 355 -21.89 9.09 1.81
C SER A 355 -20.72 9.72 2.55
N LEU A 356 -19.56 9.10 2.46
CA LEU A 356 -18.30 9.59 3.01
C LEU A 356 -17.37 9.92 1.85
N PHE A 357 -16.53 10.89 2.06
CA PHE A 357 -15.46 11.28 1.15
C PHE A 357 -14.21 11.55 1.99
N GLY A 358 -13.03 11.41 1.42
CA GLY A 358 -11.79 11.71 2.13
C GLY A 358 -10.75 10.60 1.98
N GLY A 359 -9.83 10.55 2.94
CA GLY A 359 -8.75 9.58 3.00
C GLY A 359 -9.20 8.18 3.44
N THR A 360 -8.25 7.35 3.87
CA THR A 360 -8.50 5.94 4.19
C THR A 360 -7.92 5.60 5.57
N GLU A 361 -8.75 5.69 6.63
CA GLU A 361 -8.37 5.40 8.02
C GLU A 361 -8.77 3.96 8.43
N LEU A 362 -8.31 2.97 7.69
CA LEU A 362 -8.60 1.55 7.95
C LEU A 362 -8.16 1.11 9.36
N GLY A 363 -7.04 1.62 9.87
CA GLY A 363 -6.53 1.25 11.19
C GLY A 363 -7.49 1.57 12.32
N VAL A 364 -8.13 2.75 12.29
CA VAL A 364 -9.13 3.15 13.29
C VAL A 364 -10.40 2.30 13.17
N ALA A 365 -10.86 2.03 11.95
CA ALA A 365 -12.03 1.20 11.72
C ALA A 365 -11.82 -0.24 12.20
N LEU A 366 -10.65 -0.81 11.92
CA LEU A 366 -10.29 -2.16 12.35
C LEU A 366 -10.12 -2.27 13.87
N GLU A 367 -9.50 -1.27 14.52
CA GLU A 367 -9.41 -1.20 15.99
C GLU A 367 -10.78 -1.20 16.64
N GLN A 368 -11.71 -0.38 16.14
CA GLN A 368 -13.06 -0.33 16.66
C GLN A 368 -13.83 -1.61 16.39
N ALA A 369 -13.63 -2.25 15.23
CA ALA A 369 -14.25 -3.53 14.90
C ALA A 369 -13.77 -4.65 15.85
N ALA A 370 -12.47 -4.73 16.14
CA ALA A 370 -11.91 -5.68 17.08
C ALA A 370 -12.39 -5.43 18.54
N ALA A 371 -12.62 -4.16 18.90
CA ALA A 371 -13.08 -3.75 20.22
C ALA A 371 -14.60 -3.92 20.46
N GLN A 372 -15.40 -4.21 19.41
CA GLN A 372 -16.83 -4.47 19.57
C GLN A 372 -17.06 -5.65 20.54
N THR A 373 -18.09 -5.52 21.39
CA THR A 373 -18.47 -6.58 22.34
C THR A 373 -18.73 -7.88 21.60
N LYS A 374 -18.10 -8.97 22.06
CA LYS A 374 -18.31 -10.32 21.53
C LYS A 374 -19.54 -10.94 22.15
N LEU A 375 -20.37 -11.57 21.34
CA LEU A 375 -21.57 -12.26 21.82
C LEU A 375 -21.18 -13.50 22.65
N PRO A 376 -21.90 -13.79 23.74
CA PRO A 376 -21.69 -15.04 24.50
C PRO A 376 -22.17 -16.25 23.68
N GLY A 377 -21.43 -17.34 23.77
CA GLY A 377 -21.75 -18.58 23.06
C GLY A 377 -20.79 -18.92 21.91
N THR A 378 -21.06 -20.02 21.25
CA THR A 378 -20.24 -20.57 20.18
C THR A 378 -20.66 -19.96 18.85
N PHE A 379 -19.80 -19.09 18.30
CA PHE A 379 -20.00 -18.45 17.00
C PHE A 379 -18.77 -18.61 16.12
N SER A 380 -18.99 -18.70 14.82
CA SER A 380 -17.95 -18.46 13.82
C SER A 380 -17.80 -16.95 13.63
N ARG A 381 -16.75 -16.37 14.24
CA ARG A 381 -16.58 -14.90 14.33
C ARG A 381 -15.72 -14.35 13.22
N HIS A 382 -16.19 -13.30 12.55
CA HIS A 382 -15.54 -12.72 11.40
C HIS A 382 -15.53 -11.19 11.45
N ILE A 383 -14.41 -10.60 11.05
CA ILE A 383 -14.30 -9.22 10.55
C ILE A 383 -14.02 -9.33 9.06
N ILE A 384 -14.86 -8.69 8.23
CA ILE A 384 -14.72 -8.69 6.77
C ILE A 384 -14.43 -7.26 6.33
N VAL A 385 -13.21 -7.03 5.83
CA VAL A 385 -12.79 -5.74 5.30
C VAL A 385 -13.05 -5.73 3.80
N ILE A 386 -13.73 -4.71 3.29
CA ILE A 386 -13.96 -4.48 1.86
C ILE A 386 -13.28 -3.14 1.51
N THR A 387 -12.22 -3.17 0.70
CA THR A 387 -11.36 -2.02 0.40
C THR A 387 -10.62 -2.23 -0.91
N ASP A 388 -10.04 -1.19 -1.52
CA ASP A 388 -9.05 -1.36 -2.58
C ASP A 388 -7.62 -1.58 -2.04
N GLY A 389 -7.42 -1.48 -0.71
CA GLY A 389 -6.16 -1.77 -0.05
C GLY A 389 -5.08 -0.70 -0.21
N GLN A 390 -5.44 0.50 -0.63
CA GLN A 390 -4.47 1.57 -0.95
C GLN A 390 -4.10 2.40 0.30
N VAL A 391 -3.55 1.74 1.32
CA VAL A 391 -3.10 2.36 2.59
C VAL A 391 -1.63 2.08 2.85
N THR A 392 -0.97 2.91 3.66
CA THR A 392 0.48 2.83 3.96
C THR A 392 0.82 2.40 5.38
N ASP A 393 -0.12 2.42 6.33
CA ASP A 393 0.11 2.04 7.75
C ASP A 393 0.05 0.50 7.96
N GLU A 394 0.80 -0.23 7.14
CA GLU A 394 0.77 -1.70 7.09
C GLU A 394 1.16 -2.32 8.44
N ALA A 395 2.20 -1.82 9.07
CA ALA A 395 2.69 -2.36 10.34
C ALA A 395 1.66 -2.27 11.48
N ARG A 396 0.86 -1.20 11.53
CA ARG A 396 -0.23 -1.07 12.51
C ARG A 396 -1.34 -2.08 12.25
N LEU A 397 -1.74 -2.22 10.99
CA LEU A 397 -2.78 -3.16 10.58
C LEU A 397 -2.39 -4.60 10.91
N PHE A 398 -1.15 -4.97 10.63
CA PHE A 398 -0.61 -6.30 10.93
C PHE A 398 -0.60 -6.59 12.43
N ARG A 399 -0.16 -5.62 13.27
CA ARG A 399 -0.22 -5.75 14.73
C ARG A 399 -1.65 -5.93 15.25
N LEU A 400 -2.61 -5.18 14.69
CA LEU A 400 -4.03 -5.30 15.07
C LEU A 400 -4.59 -6.68 14.73
N ALA A 401 -4.28 -7.19 13.55
CA ALA A 401 -4.72 -8.51 13.10
C ALA A 401 -4.14 -9.63 13.98
N GLU A 402 -2.84 -9.57 14.25
CA GLU A 402 -2.16 -10.54 15.09
C GLU A 402 -2.65 -10.51 16.54
N LYS A 403 -2.88 -9.31 17.09
CA LYS A 403 -3.44 -9.10 18.43
C LYS A 403 -4.85 -9.71 18.52
N GLU A 404 -5.71 -9.46 17.51
CA GLU A 404 -7.07 -10.04 17.52
C GLU A 404 -7.01 -11.56 17.41
N ARG A 405 -6.19 -12.12 16.54
CA ARG A 405 -6.00 -13.58 16.43
C ARG A 405 -5.51 -14.24 17.73
N GLY A 406 -4.76 -13.52 18.55
CA GLY A 406 -4.27 -14.02 19.84
C GLY A 406 -5.35 -14.11 20.95
N ASN A 407 -6.56 -13.59 20.73
CA ASN A 407 -7.65 -13.66 21.69
C ASN A 407 -8.32 -15.04 21.69
N PRO A 408 -8.79 -15.56 22.86
CA PRO A 408 -9.50 -16.85 22.92
C PRO A 408 -10.73 -16.91 22.01
N ASP A 409 -11.46 -15.79 21.90
CA ASP A 409 -12.67 -15.64 21.07
C ASP A 409 -12.39 -14.78 19.83
N ALA A 410 -11.27 -15.02 19.16
CA ALA A 410 -10.81 -14.21 18.04
C ALA A 410 -11.84 -14.12 16.90
N ARG A 411 -12.00 -12.95 16.34
CA ARG A 411 -12.65 -12.74 15.04
C ARG A 411 -11.61 -12.91 13.95
N ARG A 412 -11.87 -13.81 13.01
CA ARG A 412 -10.99 -13.97 11.84
C ARG A 412 -11.16 -12.78 10.88
N ILE A 413 -10.06 -12.20 10.45
CA ILE A 413 -10.06 -11.05 9.55
C ILE A 413 -9.91 -11.56 8.12
N SER A 414 -10.98 -11.43 7.32
CA SER A 414 -10.93 -11.68 5.87
C SER A 414 -11.02 -10.36 5.12
N VAL A 415 -10.40 -10.31 3.94
CA VAL A 415 -10.36 -9.10 3.11
C VAL A 415 -10.92 -9.38 1.73
N ILE A 416 -11.83 -8.54 1.26
CA ILE A 416 -12.27 -8.47 -0.14
C ILE A 416 -11.64 -7.22 -0.73
N THR A 417 -10.73 -7.41 -1.67
CA THR A 417 -10.02 -6.30 -2.31
C THR A 417 -10.59 -6.04 -3.69
N ILE A 418 -10.94 -4.79 -3.97
CA ILE A 418 -11.64 -4.38 -5.20
C ILE A 418 -10.74 -3.43 -5.98
N ASP A 419 -9.98 -3.93 -6.93
CA ASP A 419 -9.16 -3.13 -7.84
C ASP A 419 -8.66 -3.95 -9.02
N SER A 420 -8.32 -3.29 -10.12
CA SER A 420 -7.60 -3.88 -11.26
C SER A 420 -6.11 -4.11 -10.96
N SER A 421 -5.55 -3.40 -9.98
CA SER A 421 -4.19 -3.55 -9.46
C SER A 421 -4.17 -3.37 -7.93
N PRO A 422 -4.72 -4.35 -7.16
CA PRO A 422 -4.86 -4.27 -5.72
C PRO A 422 -3.51 -4.37 -5.00
N ASN A 423 -3.44 -3.83 -3.77
CA ASN A 423 -2.32 -4.11 -2.88
C ASN A 423 -2.43 -5.52 -2.29
N VAL A 424 -2.03 -6.52 -3.09
CA VAL A 424 -2.14 -7.95 -2.76
C VAL A 424 -1.31 -8.30 -1.53
N TYR A 425 -0.13 -7.69 -1.38
CA TYR A 425 0.73 -7.92 -0.23
C TYR A 425 0.06 -7.52 1.09
N LEU A 426 -0.38 -6.27 1.19
CA LEU A 426 -1.04 -5.77 2.40
C LEU A 426 -2.27 -6.62 2.76
N THR A 427 -3.18 -6.79 1.80
CA THR A 427 -4.47 -7.43 2.08
C THR A 427 -4.32 -8.93 2.31
N GLY A 428 -3.35 -9.57 1.66
CA GLY A 428 -2.97 -10.96 1.89
C GLY A 428 -2.37 -11.19 3.28
N GLU A 429 -1.41 -10.37 3.69
CA GLU A 429 -0.77 -10.46 5.01
C GLU A 429 -1.74 -10.10 6.14
N LEU A 430 -2.60 -9.08 5.96
CA LEU A 430 -3.63 -8.73 6.93
C LEU A 430 -4.57 -9.91 7.20
N ALA A 431 -5.03 -10.58 6.13
CA ALA A 431 -5.88 -11.76 6.26
C ALA A 431 -5.13 -12.95 6.88
N ARG A 432 -3.90 -13.22 6.47
CA ARG A 432 -3.07 -14.31 7.01
C ARG A 432 -2.81 -14.14 8.52
N LEU A 433 -2.39 -12.96 8.93
CA LEU A 433 -2.14 -12.65 10.35
C LEU A 433 -3.42 -12.66 11.16
N GLY A 434 -4.54 -12.24 10.58
CA GLY A 434 -5.87 -12.29 11.19
C GLY A 434 -6.56 -13.63 11.14
N GLY A 435 -5.92 -14.69 10.59
CA GLY A 435 -6.49 -16.06 10.54
C GLY A 435 -7.67 -16.22 9.57
N GLY A 436 -7.84 -15.30 8.62
CA GLY A 436 -8.86 -15.34 7.56
C GLY A 436 -8.27 -15.53 6.17
N THR A 437 -8.93 -14.98 5.15
CA THR A 437 -8.53 -15.13 3.75
C THR A 437 -8.70 -13.83 2.98
N ALA A 438 -7.81 -13.56 2.00
CA ALA A 438 -7.95 -12.46 1.06
C ALA A 438 -8.56 -12.93 -0.25
N LYS A 439 -9.51 -12.16 -0.78
CA LYS A 439 -10.18 -12.39 -2.06
C LYS A 439 -10.10 -11.12 -2.89
N PHE A 440 -10.00 -11.29 -4.20
CA PHE A 440 -9.78 -10.17 -5.13
C PHE A 440 -10.85 -10.17 -6.21
N LEU A 441 -11.37 -9.01 -6.53
CA LEU A 441 -12.29 -8.80 -7.64
C LEU A 441 -12.02 -7.44 -8.31
N GLU A 442 -12.26 -7.36 -9.60
CA GLU A 442 -12.12 -6.14 -10.39
C GLU A 442 -13.47 -5.45 -10.60
N ASP A 443 -14.54 -6.24 -10.70
CA ASP A 443 -15.86 -5.74 -11.04
C ASP A 443 -17.02 -6.53 -10.38
N ASN A 444 -18.22 -6.04 -10.60
CA ASN A 444 -19.47 -6.63 -10.11
C ASN A 444 -19.75 -8.06 -10.58
N GLY A 445 -19.18 -8.49 -11.70
CA GLY A 445 -19.41 -9.83 -12.25
C GLY A 445 -18.78 -10.93 -11.44
N GLN A 446 -17.71 -10.61 -10.70
CA GLN A 446 -16.91 -11.57 -9.93
C GLN A 446 -17.44 -11.80 -8.50
N VAL A 447 -18.38 -10.96 -8.02
CA VAL A 447 -18.86 -10.97 -6.62
C VAL A 447 -19.39 -12.34 -6.20
N GLN A 448 -20.19 -12.99 -7.05
CA GLN A 448 -20.77 -14.30 -6.70
C GLN A 448 -19.70 -15.37 -6.48
N GLY A 449 -18.70 -15.42 -7.35
CA GLY A 449 -17.59 -16.38 -7.19
C GLY A 449 -16.77 -16.14 -5.94
N VAL A 450 -16.48 -14.88 -5.62
CA VAL A 450 -15.76 -14.50 -4.40
C VAL A 450 -16.56 -14.87 -3.15
N LEU A 451 -17.88 -14.68 -3.18
CA LEU A 451 -18.74 -15.06 -2.07
C LEU A 451 -18.75 -16.58 -1.83
N GLU A 452 -18.86 -17.38 -2.89
CA GLU A 452 -18.77 -18.84 -2.80
C GLU A 452 -17.43 -19.29 -2.18
N GLU A 453 -16.34 -18.67 -2.58
CA GLU A 453 -15.02 -18.92 -2.02
C GLU A 453 -14.92 -18.57 -0.53
N LEU A 454 -15.48 -17.42 -0.11
CA LEU A 454 -15.50 -17.03 1.30
C LEU A 454 -16.33 -17.98 2.16
N LEU A 455 -17.52 -18.32 1.70
CA LEU A 455 -18.42 -19.24 2.41
C LEU A 455 -17.78 -20.61 2.62
N LEU A 456 -17.00 -21.10 1.64
CA LEU A 456 -16.23 -22.32 1.80
C LEU A 456 -15.18 -22.21 2.91
N CYS A 457 -14.42 -21.12 2.95
CA CYS A 457 -13.39 -20.88 3.97
C CYS A 457 -13.96 -20.68 5.39
N TRP A 458 -15.22 -20.32 5.52
CA TRP A 458 -15.89 -20.10 6.81
C TRP A 458 -16.57 -21.35 7.39
N GLN A 459 -16.55 -22.45 6.67
CA GLN A 459 -16.99 -23.73 7.20
C GLN A 459 -16.15 -24.13 8.42
N GLN A 460 -16.63 -25.11 9.18
CA GLN A 460 -15.85 -25.66 10.29
C GLN A 460 -14.52 -26.20 9.80
N PRO A 461 -13.47 -26.12 10.63
CA PRO A 461 -12.22 -26.78 10.29
C PRO A 461 -12.45 -28.28 10.09
N LEU A 462 -11.71 -28.85 9.15
CA LEU A 462 -11.65 -30.31 8.99
C LEU A 462 -10.87 -30.91 10.13
N TYR A 463 -9.87 -30.18 10.60
CA TYR A 463 -9.01 -30.58 11.72
C TYR A 463 -8.63 -29.31 12.49
N ASP A 464 -8.77 -29.37 13.81
CA ASP A 464 -8.36 -28.29 14.72
C ASP A 464 -6.91 -28.52 15.14
N ASP A 465 -6.18 -27.43 15.40
CA ASP A 465 -4.83 -27.42 15.98
C ASP A 465 -3.87 -28.41 15.31
N ALA A 466 -3.78 -28.36 13.98
CA ALA A 466 -2.92 -29.25 13.22
C ALA A 466 -1.45 -28.83 13.30
N VAL A 467 -0.57 -29.81 13.32
CA VAL A 467 0.88 -29.63 13.30
C VAL A 467 1.51 -30.37 12.13
N LEU A 468 2.55 -29.76 11.55
CA LEU A 468 3.36 -30.35 10.49
C LEU A 468 4.76 -30.65 11.02
N SER A 469 5.24 -31.89 10.86
CA SER A 469 6.61 -32.29 11.18
C SER A 469 7.33 -32.87 9.96
N ALA A 470 8.65 -32.84 10.01
CA ALA A 470 9.52 -33.38 8.97
C ALA A 470 10.53 -34.42 9.52
N GLY A 471 10.27 -34.98 10.73
CA GLY A 471 11.14 -35.97 11.37
C GLY A 471 12.51 -35.39 11.76
N SER A 472 12.58 -34.15 12.19
CA SER A 472 13.82 -33.50 12.59
C SER A 472 13.62 -32.53 13.77
N PRO A 473 14.50 -32.56 14.79
CA PRO A 473 14.47 -31.57 15.87
C PRO A 473 14.91 -30.16 15.44
N ASP A 474 15.55 -30.04 14.29
CA ASP A 474 16.12 -28.78 13.81
C ASP A 474 15.31 -28.18 12.63
N LEU A 475 14.05 -28.57 12.48
CA LEU A 475 13.15 -27.99 11.48
C LEU A 475 12.94 -26.50 11.75
N ASP A 476 13.32 -25.65 10.78
CA ASP A 476 13.13 -24.19 10.80
C ASP A 476 12.08 -23.81 9.75
N VAL A 477 10.96 -23.19 10.17
CA VAL A 477 9.89 -22.71 9.30
C VAL A 477 9.57 -21.26 9.66
N PRO A 478 10.07 -20.28 8.88
CA PRO A 478 9.92 -18.87 9.19
C PRO A 478 8.46 -18.42 9.32
N GLY A 479 8.18 -17.66 10.38
CA GLY A 479 6.86 -17.06 10.60
C GLY A 479 5.81 -17.99 11.24
N TYR A 480 6.19 -19.18 11.65
CA TYR A 480 5.31 -20.13 12.36
C TYR A 480 5.84 -20.45 13.75
N ARG A 481 4.91 -20.75 14.67
CA ARG A 481 5.27 -21.28 15.99
C ARG A 481 5.69 -22.72 15.84
N THR A 482 6.65 -23.14 16.66
CA THR A 482 7.11 -24.52 16.70
C THR A 482 6.92 -25.10 18.11
N THR A 483 6.61 -26.39 18.16
CA THR A 483 6.51 -27.20 19.37
C THR A 483 7.44 -28.41 19.25
N MET A 484 7.79 -29.02 20.38
CA MET A 484 8.53 -30.27 20.36
C MET A 484 7.56 -31.44 20.55
N GLU A 485 7.52 -32.36 19.59
CA GLU A 485 6.69 -33.55 19.64
C GLU A 485 7.54 -34.78 19.42
N ASN A 486 7.54 -35.71 20.39
CA ASN A 486 8.32 -36.95 20.33
C ASN A 486 9.81 -36.81 20.01
N GLY A 487 10.40 -35.67 20.35
CA GLY A 487 11.80 -35.36 20.05
C GLY A 487 12.04 -34.62 18.74
N ASP A 488 11.02 -34.50 17.88
CA ASP A 488 11.08 -33.73 16.65
C ASP A 488 10.41 -32.35 16.82
N ARG A 489 10.89 -31.38 16.07
CA ARG A 489 10.23 -30.07 16.00
C ARG A 489 9.06 -30.16 15.04
N ALA A 490 7.86 -29.78 15.51
CA ALA A 490 6.64 -29.67 14.76
C ALA A 490 6.23 -28.20 14.63
N VAL A 491 5.61 -27.86 13.51
CA VAL A 491 5.14 -26.51 13.19
C VAL A 491 3.65 -26.44 13.45
N ASP A 492 3.23 -25.54 14.32
CA ASP A 492 1.82 -25.22 14.56
C ASP A 492 1.25 -24.47 13.35
N ILE A 493 0.40 -25.14 12.58
CA ILE A 493 -0.28 -24.55 11.42
C ILE A 493 -1.72 -24.10 11.74
N GLY A 494 -2.20 -24.42 12.95
CA GLY A 494 -3.55 -24.12 13.39
C GLY A 494 -4.61 -24.98 12.71
N ASP A 495 -5.79 -24.40 12.52
CA ASP A 495 -6.92 -25.10 11.91
C ASP A 495 -6.73 -25.36 10.41
N VAL A 496 -6.98 -26.59 10.00
CA VAL A 496 -7.04 -26.97 8.57
C VAL A 496 -8.48 -26.81 8.09
N ARG A 497 -8.74 -25.78 7.27
CA ARG A 497 -10.09 -25.41 6.84
C ARG A 497 -10.31 -25.66 5.34
N PRO A 498 -11.52 -26.05 4.92
CA PRO A 498 -11.86 -26.18 3.51
C PRO A 498 -11.51 -24.93 2.71
N GLY A 499 -10.94 -25.09 1.53
CA GLY A 499 -10.59 -23.98 0.64
C GLY A 499 -9.50 -23.02 1.12
N MET A 500 -8.79 -23.37 2.22
CA MET A 500 -7.67 -22.60 2.77
C MET A 500 -6.37 -23.43 2.73
N PRO A 501 -5.75 -23.58 1.57
CA PRO A 501 -4.47 -24.28 1.47
C PRO A 501 -3.35 -23.45 2.08
N LEU A 502 -2.30 -24.13 2.52
CA LEU A 502 -1.16 -23.53 3.17
C LEU A 502 0.14 -24.02 2.54
N PHE A 503 0.98 -23.06 2.13
CA PHE A 503 2.36 -23.33 1.77
C PHE A 503 3.29 -23.03 2.95
N LEU A 504 4.22 -23.95 3.20
CA LEU A 504 5.24 -23.80 4.23
C LEU A 504 6.61 -24.04 3.61
N CYS A 505 7.49 -23.05 3.77
CA CYS A 505 8.89 -23.16 3.40
C CYS A 505 9.70 -23.51 4.64
N GLY A 506 10.35 -24.64 4.64
CA GLY A 506 11.14 -25.13 5.77
C GLY A 506 12.61 -25.40 5.39
N ARG A 507 13.44 -25.50 6.42
CA ARG A 507 14.84 -25.89 6.31
C ARG A 507 15.19 -26.87 7.43
N LEU A 508 16.01 -27.86 7.12
CA LEU A 508 16.55 -28.82 8.09
C LEU A 508 18.00 -29.17 7.71
N PRO A 509 18.79 -29.71 8.65
CA PRO A 509 20.13 -30.21 8.33
C PRO A 509 20.08 -31.24 7.23
N LEU A 510 21.06 -31.19 6.33
CA LEU A 510 21.18 -32.16 5.26
C LEU A 510 21.51 -33.53 5.85
N ALA A 511 20.65 -34.51 5.59
CA ALA A 511 20.83 -35.90 6.00
C ALA A 511 20.60 -36.82 4.80
N GLU A 512 21.18 -38.02 4.88
CA GLU A 512 20.95 -39.07 3.87
C GLU A 512 19.49 -39.53 3.92
N GLY A 513 18.90 -39.83 2.79
CA GLY A 513 17.54 -40.36 2.64
C GLY A 513 16.49 -39.31 2.34
N GLU A 514 15.27 -39.81 2.22
CA GLU A 514 14.10 -39.00 1.87
C GLU A 514 13.54 -38.30 3.11
N THR A 515 13.00 -37.12 2.95
CA THR A 515 12.30 -36.40 4.02
C THR A 515 10.82 -36.75 4.01
N THR A 516 10.34 -37.28 5.11
CA THR A 516 8.92 -37.58 5.31
C THR A 516 8.23 -36.43 6.04
N LEU A 517 7.21 -35.88 5.42
CA LEU A 517 6.30 -34.89 6.01
C LEU A 517 5.14 -35.60 6.67
N THR A 518 4.79 -35.20 7.87
CA THR A 518 3.65 -35.75 8.60
C THR A 518 2.75 -34.61 9.11
N LEU A 519 1.47 -34.66 8.74
CA LEU A 519 0.42 -33.79 9.25
C LEU A 519 -0.37 -34.54 10.30
N ALA A 520 -0.50 -33.97 11.49
CA ALA A 520 -1.18 -34.61 12.63
C ALA A 520 -1.95 -33.58 13.46
N THR A 521 -2.89 -34.08 14.28
CA THR A 521 -3.56 -33.34 15.36
C THR A 521 -3.61 -34.17 16.63
N ALA A 522 -3.76 -33.50 17.77
CA ALA A 522 -3.88 -34.18 19.06
C ALA A 522 -5.09 -35.17 19.11
N ASN A 523 -6.19 -34.80 18.44
CA ASN A 523 -7.44 -35.60 18.50
C ASN A 523 -7.50 -36.74 17.48
N ALA A 524 -7.03 -36.51 16.25
CA ALA A 524 -7.12 -37.47 15.15
C ALA A 524 -5.82 -38.26 14.91
N GLY A 525 -4.73 -37.90 15.62
CA GLY A 525 -3.42 -38.47 15.35
C GLY A 525 -2.88 -38.04 13.97
N GLN A 526 -2.21 -38.96 13.27
CA GLN A 526 -1.69 -38.71 11.92
C GLN A 526 -2.86 -38.60 10.91
N ILE A 527 -2.96 -37.44 10.24
CA ILE A 527 -3.96 -37.12 9.21
C ILE A 527 -3.44 -37.47 7.81
N ALA A 528 -2.23 -37.05 7.51
CA ALA A 528 -1.61 -37.28 6.21
C ALA A 528 -0.10 -37.48 6.35
N ARG A 529 0.47 -38.19 5.39
CA ARG A 529 1.91 -38.40 5.27
C ARG A 529 2.31 -38.31 3.81
N ALA A 530 3.44 -37.64 3.54
CA ALA A 530 3.98 -37.52 2.20
C ALA A 530 5.52 -37.54 2.24
N THR A 531 6.12 -38.07 1.20
CA THR A 531 7.57 -37.92 0.99
C THR A 531 7.80 -36.67 0.15
N ALA A 532 8.71 -35.83 0.59
CA ALA A 532 9.12 -34.66 -0.20
C ALA A 532 9.90 -35.12 -1.43
N VAL A 533 9.44 -34.75 -2.61
CA VAL A 533 10.04 -35.12 -3.89
C VAL A 533 11.25 -34.22 -4.16
N PRO A 534 12.43 -34.77 -4.49
CA PRO A 534 13.58 -33.95 -4.87
C PRO A 534 13.28 -33.10 -6.09
N GLY A 535 13.52 -31.78 -5.99
CA GLY A 535 13.45 -30.86 -7.12
C GLY A 535 14.68 -31.02 -8.03
N ASP A 536 14.50 -30.81 -9.32
CA ASP A 536 15.61 -30.64 -10.25
C ASP A 536 16.25 -29.23 -10.13
N GLY A 537 17.37 -28.96 -10.79
CA GLY A 537 18.21 -27.79 -10.58
C GLY A 537 17.49 -26.45 -10.43
N ASN A 538 16.54 -26.11 -11.31
CA ASN A 538 15.78 -24.86 -11.23
C ASN A 538 14.76 -24.87 -10.08
N LEU A 539 14.11 -26.00 -9.85
CA LEU A 539 13.15 -26.17 -8.76
C LEU A 539 13.86 -26.10 -7.39
N SER A 540 15.04 -26.71 -7.29
CA SER A 540 15.86 -26.65 -6.07
C SER A 540 16.23 -25.20 -5.71
N MET A 541 16.70 -24.41 -6.68
CA MET A 541 16.99 -23.00 -6.46
C MET A 541 15.75 -22.22 -6.06
N ALA A 542 14.60 -22.52 -6.65
CA ALA A 542 13.33 -21.88 -6.34
C ALA A 542 12.88 -22.13 -4.89
N VAL A 543 12.97 -23.38 -4.41
CA VAL A 543 12.59 -23.73 -3.03
C VAL A 543 13.48 -23.03 -2.00
N LYS A 544 14.80 -22.99 -2.22
CA LYS A 544 15.76 -22.26 -1.37
C LYS A 544 15.44 -20.75 -1.36
N ALA A 545 15.18 -20.16 -2.53
CA ALA A 545 14.87 -18.74 -2.66
C ALA A 545 13.58 -18.36 -1.91
N LEU A 546 12.53 -19.19 -1.98
CA LEU A 546 11.28 -18.97 -1.25
C LEU A 546 11.49 -19.02 0.27
N PHE A 547 12.29 -19.98 0.78
CA PHE A 547 12.65 -20.02 2.19
C PHE A 547 13.36 -18.74 2.63
N GLY A 548 14.36 -18.29 1.89
CA GLY A 548 15.10 -17.05 2.17
C GLY A 548 14.18 -15.83 2.16
N ALA A 549 13.29 -15.73 1.17
CA ALA A 549 12.31 -14.65 1.10
C ALA A 549 11.34 -14.67 2.29
N ALA A 550 10.86 -15.84 2.71
CA ALA A 550 10.00 -15.98 3.88
C ALA A 550 10.72 -15.55 5.17
N LYS A 551 11.98 -15.93 5.33
CA LYS A 551 12.80 -15.58 6.50
C LYS A 551 13.08 -14.09 6.58
N ILE A 552 13.44 -13.47 5.46
CA ILE A 552 13.67 -12.02 5.37
C ILE A 552 12.38 -11.26 5.71
N ARG A 553 11.22 -11.64 5.15
CA ARG A 553 9.94 -11.01 5.47
C ARG A 553 9.58 -11.13 6.95
N ALA A 554 9.83 -12.28 7.57
CA ALA A 554 9.58 -12.47 9.00
C ALA A 554 10.47 -11.54 9.86
N LEU A 555 11.74 -11.36 9.52
CA LEU A 555 12.64 -10.43 10.21
C LEU A 555 12.24 -8.97 9.98
N GLU A 556 11.86 -8.59 8.77
CA GLU A 556 11.38 -7.24 8.45
C GLU A 556 10.08 -6.92 9.21
N TYR A 557 9.17 -7.89 9.33
CA TYR A 557 7.98 -7.74 10.17
C TYR A 557 8.34 -7.46 11.63
N ILE A 558 9.30 -8.19 12.22
CA ILE A 558 9.76 -7.94 13.59
C ILE A 558 10.34 -6.52 13.69
N LEU A 559 11.16 -6.10 12.74
CA LEU A 559 11.78 -4.77 12.74
C LEU A 559 10.74 -3.64 12.71
N GLN A 560 9.67 -3.80 11.94
CA GLN A 560 8.63 -2.78 11.76
C GLN A 560 7.54 -2.82 12.83
N ALA A 561 7.13 -4.01 13.26
CA ALA A 561 5.92 -4.22 14.03
C ALA A 561 6.17 -4.50 15.53
N VAL A 562 7.35 -4.95 15.91
CA VAL A 562 7.63 -5.40 17.28
C VAL A 562 8.59 -4.42 17.96
N HIS A 563 8.17 -3.87 19.10
CA HIS A 563 8.94 -2.84 19.80
C HIS A 563 9.41 -3.25 21.20
N ALA A 564 8.83 -4.32 21.75
CA ALA A 564 9.20 -4.80 23.08
C ALA A 564 10.41 -5.76 22.98
N PRO A 565 11.52 -5.49 23.68
CA PRO A 565 12.74 -6.31 23.59
C PRO A 565 12.53 -7.80 23.90
N GLU A 566 11.67 -8.12 24.86
CA GLU A 566 11.35 -9.51 25.23
C GLU A 566 10.58 -10.23 24.11
N GLU A 567 9.68 -9.53 23.42
CA GLU A 567 8.95 -10.09 22.31
C GLU A 567 9.87 -10.28 21.10
N ILE A 568 10.78 -9.34 20.82
CA ILE A 568 11.81 -9.48 19.79
C ILE A 568 12.64 -10.74 20.05
N ARG A 569 13.13 -10.94 21.27
CA ARG A 569 13.90 -12.14 21.66
C ARG A 569 13.12 -13.43 21.40
N LYS A 570 11.86 -13.48 21.83
CA LYS A 570 11.00 -14.63 21.63
C LYS A 570 10.83 -14.97 20.15
N ARG A 571 10.51 -13.95 19.34
CA ARG A 571 10.30 -14.13 17.90
C ARG A 571 11.60 -14.52 17.16
N LEU A 572 12.73 -14.00 17.59
CA LEU A 572 14.04 -14.43 17.04
C LEU A 572 14.33 -15.89 17.39
N ALA A 573 14.01 -16.32 18.62
CA ALA A 573 14.12 -17.73 18.97
C ALA A 573 13.19 -18.63 18.14
N ASP A 574 11.96 -18.17 17.88
CA ASP A 574 11.01 -18.88 17.00
C ASP A 574 11.54 -18.97 15.55
N LEU A 575 12.37 -18.02 15.10
CA LEU A 575 13.06 -18.03 13.81
C LEU A 575 14.40 -18.78 13.82
N GLY A 576 14.74 -19.47 14.92
CA GLY A 576 15.95 -20.26 15.06
C GLY A 576 17.22 -19.49 15.40
N TYR A 577 17.12 -18.23 15.84
CA TYR A 577 18.26 -17.44 16.30
C TYR A 577 18.46 -17.59 17.82
N ASP A 578 19.73 -17.56 18.26
CA ASP A 578 20.02 -17.52 19.69
C ASP A 578 19.59 -16.17 20.28
N PRO A 579 18.60 -16.15 21.20
CA PRO A 579 18.12 -14.91 21.79
C PRO A 579 19.16 -14.20 22.69
N ALA A 580 20.22 -14.90 23.11
CA ALA A 580 21.31 -14.32 23.90
C ALA A 580 22.39 -13.66 23.03
N ALA A 581 22.46 -13.97 21.74
CA ALA A 581 23.44 -13.39 20.84
C ALA A 581 23.12 -11.93 20.53
N GLY A 582 23.74 -10.99 21.25
CA GLY A 582 23.80 -9.57 20.87
C GLY A 582 22.81 -8.62 21.55
N VAL A 583 21.84 -9.07 22.34
CA VAL A 583 20.86 -8.16 23.01
C VAL A 583 21.35 -7.66 24.38
N ASP A 584 22.33 -8.32 24.97
CA ASP A 584 22.86 -8.01 26.31
C ASP A 584 24.11 -7.10 26.34
N GLY A 585 24.43 -6.43 25.23
CA GLY A 585 25.57 -5.49 25.19
C GLY A 585 25.38 -4.32 26.12
N GLY A 586 25.65 -4.51 27.42
CA GLY A 586 25.99 -3.50 28.41
C GLY A 586 25.19 -2.20 28.51
N ALA A 587 24.07 -2.06 27.83
CA ALA A 587 23.29 -0.84 27.79
C ALA A 587 22.45 -0.68 29.07
N LEU A 588 22.84 0.27 29.93
CA LEU A 588 22.20 0.60 31.19
C LEU A 588 20.78 1.18 31.06
N TYR A 589 20.43 1.72 29.88
CA TYR A 589 19.16 2.40 29.67
C TYR A 589 18.24 1.64 28.67
N PRO A 590 16.90 1.60 28.91
CA PRO A 590 15.95 0.92 28.04
C PRO A 590 15.96 1.41 26.58
N GLU A 591 16.24 2.70 26.37
CA GLU A 591 16.33 3.32 25.05
C GLU A 591 17.52 2.78 24.25
N ASN A 592 18.67 2.68 24.88
CA ASN A 592 19.88 2.11 24.24
C ASN A 592 19.72 0.61 23.92
N ARG A 593 18.87 -0.12 24.67
CA ARG A 593 18.54 -1.52 24.37
C ARG A 593 17.64 -1.66 23.15
N LYS A 594 16.71 -0.73 22.94
CA LYS A 594 15.88 -0.69 21.72
C LYS A 594 16.71 -0.43 20.48
N ASP A 595 17.62 0.54 20.55
CA ASP A 595 18.50 0.89 19.43
C ASP A 595 19.44 -0.27 19.09
N ALA A 596 19.98 -0.96 20.10
CA ALA A 596 20.84 -2.13 19.90
C ALA A 596 20.06 -3.32 19.29
N ALA A 597 18.83 -3.58 19.73
CA ALA A 597 18.00 -4.63 19.18
C ALA A 597 17.58 -4.34 17.72
N GLY A 598 17.25 -3.09 17.44
CA GLY A 598 16.94 -2.64 16.06
C GLY A 598 18.13 -2.77 15.13
N GLU A 599 19.33 -2.41 15.59
CA GLU A 599 20.55 -2.55 14.80
C GLU A 599 20.92 -4.01 14.58
N MET A 600 20.79 -4.87 15.59
CA MET A 600 20.98 -6.31 15.44
C MET A 600 20.04 -6.91 14.38
N LEU A 601 18.76 -6.53 14.42
CA LEU A 601 17.77 -6.97 13.42
C LEU A 601 18.14 -6.51 12.00
N ARG A 602 18.63 -5.27 11.86
CA ARG A 602 19.12 -4.77 10.55
C ARG A 602 20.28 -5.62 10.04
N GLN A 603 21.26 -5.92 10.89
CA GLN A 603 22.39 -6.76 10.53
C GLN A 603 21.97 -8.19 10.17
N LEU A 604 21.02 -8.77 10.90
CA LEU A 604 20.44 -10.08 10.55
C LEU A 604 19.75 -10.05 9.19
N ILE A 605 18.92 -9.04 8.91
CA ILE A 605 18.25 -8.89 7.62
C ILE A 605 19.29 -8.79 6.49
N ILE A 606 20.33 -7.99 6.66
CA ILE A 606 21.41 -7.86 5.68
C ILE A 606 22.11 -9.21 5.48
N SER A 607 22.50 -9.89 6.57
CA SER A 607 23.19 -11.18 6.52
C SER A 607 22.37 -12.25 5.81
N GLU A 608 21.09 -12.41 6.18
CA GLU A 608 20.19 -13.38 5.56
C GLU A 608 19.92 -13.04 4.08
N SER A 609 19.76 -11.74 3.79
CA SER A 609 19.60 -11.27 2.42
C SER A 609 20.80 -11.66 1.53
N LEU A 610 22.00 -11.42 2.02
CA LEU A 610 23.24 -11.78 1.30
C LEU A 610 23.43 -13.30 1.20
N GLN A 611 23.10 -14.05 2.26
CA GLN A 611 23.21 -15.50 2.29
C GLN A 611 22.31 -16.19 1.25
N TYR A 612 21.02 -15.74 1.16
CA TYR A 612 20.08 -16.33 0.21
C TYR A 612 20.09 -15.66 -1.16
N GLY A 613 20.79 -14.55 -1.33
CA GLY A 613 20.81 -13.77 -2.57
C GLY A 613 19.47 -13.10 -2.88
N ILE A 614 18.62 -12.84 -1.85
CA ILE A 614 17.29 -12.27 -1.97
C ILE A 614 17.30 -10.84 -1.41
N PRO A 615 16.85 -9.82 -2.17
CA PRO A 615 16.89 -8.44 -1.71
C PRO A 615 15.89 -8.19 -0.58
N SER A 616 16.32 -7.37 0.38
CA SER A 616 15.53 -6.84 1.47
C SER A 616 15.35 -5.33 1.32
N SER A 617 14.63 -4.69 2.25
CA SER A 617 14.59 -3.22 2.36
C SER A 617 15.96 -2.58 2.63
N LEU A 618 16.92 -3.38 3.15
CA LEU A 618 18.27 -2.96 3.55
C LEU A 618 19.37 -3.38 2.56
N THR A 619 19.02 -4.04 1.46
CA THR A 619 19.98 -4.50 0.44
C THR A 619 19.50 -4.14 -0.96
N GLY A 620 20.42 -4.12 -1.92
CA GLY A 620 20.12 -3.85 -3.33
C GLY A 620 21.05 -4.55 -4.27
N PHE A 621 20.59 -4.86 -5.47
CA PHE A 621 21.41 -5.37 -6.56
C PHE A 621 22.14 -4.21 -7.23
N ILE A 622 23.46 -4.29 -7.30
CA ILE A 622 24.32 -3.29 -7.95
C ILE A 622 25.19 -3.95 -9.03
N GLY A 623 25.26 -3.34 -10.18
CA GLY A 623 26.17 -3.69 -11.25
C GLY A 623 26.79 -2.44 -11.87
N VAL A 624 28.08 -2.46 -12.12
CA VAL A 624 28.83 -1.31 -12.68
C VAL A 624 29.72 -1.80 -13.79
N SER A 625 29.71 -1.09 -14.93
CA SER A 625 30.65 -1.31 -16.03
C SER A 625 32.05 -0.86 -15.63
N GLU A 626 33.07 -1.55 -16.12
CA GLU A 626 34.45 -1.11 -15.98
C GLU A 626 34.80 0.02 -16.96
N ARG A 627 34.06 0.13 -18.06
CA ARG A 627 34.30 1.13 -19.11
C ARG A 627 33.79 2.50 -18.65
N ARG A 628 34.62 3.52 -18.92
CA ARG A 628 34.18 4.94 -18.76
C ARG A 628 33.33 5.35 -19.96
N GLY A 629 32.32 6.15 -19.70
CA GLY A 629 31.45 6.78 -20.67
C GLY A 629 31.28 8.27 -20.40
N ILE A 630 30.17 8.81 -20.85
CA ILE A 630 29.77 10.22 -20.66
C ILE A 630 28.81 10.28 -19.47
N VAL A 631 29.01 11.24 -18.59
CA VAL A 631 28.09 11.50 -17.46
C VAL A 631 26.74 11.93 -18.04
N PRO A 632 25.65 11.23 -17.68
CA PRO A 632 24.31 11.65 -18.08
C PRO A 632 23.98 13.05 -17.57
N GLN A 633 23.41 13.87 -18.45
CA GLN A 633 22.95 15.22 -18.10
C GLN A 633 21.45 15.29 -17.86
N VAL A 634 20.74 14.20 -18.16
CA VAL A 634 19.28 14.11 -18.07
C VAL A 634 18.92 12.84 -17.32
N THR A 635 18.13 13.00 -16.27
CA THR A 635 17.48 11.89 -15.56
C THR A 635 16.00 11.87 -15.94
N VAL A 636 15.48 10.71 -16.31
CA VAL A 636 14.10 10.52 -16.74
C VAL A 636 13.39 9.57 -15.79
N ALA A 637 12.30 10.02 -15.19
CA ALA A 637 11.39 9.13 -14.45
C ALA A 637 10.44 8.45 -15.44
N VAL A 638 10.37 7.13 -15.38
CA VAL A 638 9.49 6.31 -16.24
C VAL A 638 8.14 6.11 -15.54
N PRO A 639 7.02 6.54 -16.16
CA PRO A 639 5.71 6.39 -15.55
C PRO A 639 5.19 4.96 -15.69
N ASN A 640 4.40 4.53 -14.70
CA ASN A 640 3.51 3.39 -14.82
C ASN A 640 2.18 3.81 -15.48
N ALA A 641 1.43 2.87 -16.04
CA ALA A 641 0.06 3.13 -16.44
C ALA A 641 -0.81 3.38 -15.20
N LEU A 642 -1.76 4.31 -15.30
CA LEU A 642 -2.81 4.41 -14.29
C LEU A 642 -3.63 3.11 -14.30
N PRO A 643 -3.92 2.49 -13.14
CA PRO A 643 -4.74 1.29 -13.10
C PRO A 643 -6.11 1.50 -13.72
N ALA A 644 -6.62 0.51 -14.44
CA ALA A 644 -7.92 0.60 -15.09
C ALA A 644 -9.05 0.84 -14.08
N GLY A 645 -9.95 1.78 -14.39
CA GLY A 645 -11.02 2.20 -13.47
C GLY A 645 -10.65 3.34 -12.52
N TRP A 646 -9.40 3.79 -12.52
CA TRP A 646 -8.98 4.97 -11.74
C TRP A 646 -9.23 6.29 -12.48
N ASP A 647 -9.52 6.26 -13.79
CA ASP A 647 -9.84 7.46 -14.56
C ASP A 647 -11.04 8.22 -13.96
N ASP A 648 -12.07 7.50 -13.51
CA ASP A 648 -13.25 8.09 -12.88
C ASP A 648 -12.92 8.77 -11.55
N VAL A 649 -11.97 8.26 -10.79
CA VAL A 649 -11.51 8.84 -9.52
C VAL A 649 -10.84 10.19 -9.77
N PHE A 650 -10.00 10.29 -10.80
CA PHE A 650 -9.31 11.53 -11.16
C PHE A 650 -10.20 12.51 -11.94
N LEU A 651 -11.17 12.02 -12.72
CA LEU A 651 -12.12 12.85 -13.44
C LEU A 651 -13.25 13.39 -12.54
N SER A 652 -13.67 12.61 -11.54
CA SER A 652 -14.70 13.04 -10.58
C SER A 652 -14.16 14.02 -9.53
N THR A 653 -12.89 13.94 -9.20
CA THR A 653 -12.18 14.95 -8.41
C THR A 653 -11.65 16.07 -9.30
N ASN A 654 -12.52 16.78 -10.02
CA ASN A 654 -12.20 17.88 -10.94
C ASN A 654 -11.49 19.07 -10.28
N THR A 655 -10.52 18.83 -9.43
CA THR A 655 -9.59 19.79 -8.83
C THR A 655 -8.18 19.55 -9.32
N ILE A 656 -8.04 19.41 -10.63
CA ILE A 656 -6.74 19.55 -11.27
C ILE A 656 -6.52 21.06 -11.44
N ALA A 657 -5.98 21.72 -10.42
CA ALA A 657 -5.39 23.03 -10.61
C ALA A 657 -4.11 22.82 -11.41
N PRO A 658 -3.96 23.38 -12.61
CA PRO A 658 -2.69 23.33 -13.30
C PRO A 658 -1.67 24.10 -12.45
N CYS A 659 -0.64 23.44 -11.94
CA CYS A 659 0.52 24.11 -11.35
C CYS A 659 1.27 24.88 -12.46
N LEU A 660 0.79 26.08 -12.76
CA LEU A 660 1.38 26.98 -13.78
C LEU A 660 2.72 27.59 -13.35
N ASN A 661 3.29 27.22 -12.20
CA ASN A 661 4.60 27.70 -11.75
C ASN A 661 5.29 26.71 -10.83
N SER A 662 5.63 25.53 -11.31
CA SER A 662 6.86 24.90 -10.85
C SER A 662 7.97 25.44 -11.71
N PRO A 663 9.00 26.11 -11.14
CA PRO A 663 10.15 26.46 -11.95
C PRO A 663 10.70 25.19 -12.56
N ALA A 664 11.03 25.25 -13.82
CA ALA A 664 11.82 24.26 -14.56
C ALA A 664 13.23 24.10 -13.91
N GLY A 665 13.27 23.76 -12.63
CA GLY A 665 14.44 23.75 -11.76
C GLY A 665 14.85 22.38 -11.25
N MET A 666 14.20 21.31 -11.77
CA MET A 666 14.71 19.96 -11.55
C MET A 666 15.11 19.24 -12.84
N ILE A 667 15.32 20.02 -13.89
CA ILE A 667 16.03 19.56 -15.08
C ILE A 667 17.28 20.43 -15.18
N ALA A 668 18.43 19.85 -14.92
CA ALA A 668 19.77 20.45 -14.94
C ALA A 668 20.14 21.22 -13.65
N GLY A 669 20.72 20.53 -12.69
CA GLY A 669 21.70 21.13 -11.79
C GLY A 669 22.91 21.59 -12.61
N SER A 670 22.94 22.86 -12.96
CA SER A 670 24.17 23.49 -13.43
C SER A 670 25.13 23.58 -12.26
N ALA A 671 26.27 22.93 -12.40
CA ALA A 671 27.43 23.13 -11.53
C ALA A 671 27.78 24.62 -11.42
N PRO A 672 28.15 25.11 -10.24
CA PRO A 672 28.71 26.46 -10.12
C PRO A 672 30.10 26.50 -10.79
N GLU A 673 30.31 27.47 -11.67
CA GLU A 673 31.61 27.85 -12.21
C GLU A 673 32.52 28.24 -11.04
N PHE A 674 33.64 27.54 -10.92
CA PHE A 674 34.79 27.99 -10.15
C PHE A 674 35.64 28.92 -11.04
N ILE A 675 35.74 30.17 -10.66
CA ILE A 675 36.78 31.10 -11.15
C ILE A 675 37.76 31.33 -9.99
N GLY A 676 39.02 30.96 -10.25
CA GLY A 676 40.23 31.63 -9.79
C GLY A 676 40.75 31.28 -8.41
N GLU A 677 41.81 30.52 -8.36
CA GLU A 677 42.93 30.69 -7.41
C GLU A 677 43.55 32.11 -7.46
N PRO A 678 44.22 32.65 -6.43
CA PRO A 678 45.40 32.00 -5.82
C PRO A 678 45.73 32.35 -4.36
N GLU A 679 46.75 31.58 -3.87
CA GLU A 679 47.81 31.87 -2.87
C GLU A 679 47.52 31.91 -1.38
N ASP A 680 48.02 30.87 -0.79
CA ASP A 680 49.03 30.71 0.30
C ASP A 680 49.13 31.81 1.38
N GLN A 681 48.90 31.43 2.61
CA GLN A 681 49.82 31.67 3.78
C GLN A 681 49.17 31.32 5.12
N GLY A 682 49.84 30.37 5.81
CA GLY A 682 50.17 30.60 7.22
C GLY A 682 49.21 30.06 8.29
N MET A 683 49.53 28.95 8.87
CA MET A 683 49.17 28.45 10.22
C MET A 683 49.49 29.49 11.35
N PRO A 684 49.08 29.31 12.64
CA PRO A 684 48.77 28.10 13.37
C PRO A 684 47.69 28.15 14.50
N VAL A 685 47.16 26.98 14.82
CA VAL A 685 46.86 26.44 16.18
C VAL A 685 46.61 27.40 17.35
N LYS A 686 45.47 27.20 18.06
CA LYS A 686 45.44 26.99 19.50
C LYS A 686 44.13 26.44 20.05
N MET A 687 44.28 25.32 20.80
CA MET A 687 43.34 24.76 21.77
C MET A 687 43.09 25.69 22.95
N SER A 688 41.92 25.57 23.59
CA SER A 688 41.74 25.43 25.09
C SER A 688 40.24 25.40 25.36
N ARG A 689 39.72 24.32 25.91
CA ARG A 689 39.62 23.83 27.31
C ARG A 689 38.71 24.68 28.21
N ARG A 690 37.61 24.01 28.61
CA ARG A 690 37.01 23.82 29.93
C ARG A 690 36.44 24.99 30.72
N ARG A 691 35.21 24.81 31.21
CA ARG A 691 34.74 24.59 32.61
C ARG A 691 33.23 24.84 32.67
N SER A 692 32.35 23.99 33.10
CA SER A 692 31.97 23.31 34.38
C SER A 692 31.36 24.21 35.44
N TYR A 693 30.34 23.65 36.13
CA TYR A 693 29.62 24.01 37.37
C TYR A 693 28.34 24.82 37.17
N GLY A 694 27.26 24.55 37.88
CA GLY A 694 26.89 23.70 38.98
C GLY A 694 25.37 23.72 39.18
N SER A 695 24.87 22.72 39.58
CA SER A 695 24.11 22.09 40.67
C SER A 695 23.10 22.95 41.45
N LEU A 696 22.07 22.20 41.92
CA LEU A 696 21.16 22.39 43.06
C LEU A 696 19.84 23.10 42.72
N VAL A 697 18.63 22.63 43.05
CA VAL A 697 18.10 21.89 44.21
C VAL A 697 16.67 21.49 43.87
N SER A 698 16.23 20.29 44.25
CA SER A 698 14.81 19.90 44.36
C SER A 698 14.20 20.55 45.64
N PRO A 699 12.88 20.66 45.71
CA PRO A 699 12.12 19.77 46.56
C PRO A 699 10.77 19.30 46.00
N GLY A 700 10.37 18.07 46.40
CA GLY A 700 9.02 17.55 46.22
C GLY A 700 8.08 17.96 47.37
N PRO A 701 7.07 17.16 47.70
CA PRO A 701 5.84 16.94 46.88
C PRO A 701 4.59 17.49 47.57
N ALA A 702 3.50 17.72 46.87
CA ALA A 702 2.19 17.89 47.52
C ALA A 702 1.01 17.50 46.62
N SER A 703 0.30 16.47 47.10
CA SER A 703 -1.14 16.24 47.17
C SER A 703 -2.07 16.56 46.00
N SER A 704 -2.76 15.48 45.55
CA SER A 704 -4.03 15.47 44.86
C SER A 704 -5.14 16.26 45.57
N PRO A 705 -6.12 16.77 44.85
CA PRO A 705 -7.51 16.48 45.20
C PRO A 705 -8.44 16.04 44.04
N LYS A 706 -9.26 15.11 44.41
CA LYS A 706 -10.60 14.63 44.05
C LYS A 706 -11.38 15.41 42.97
N ALA A 707 -12.05 14.62 42.12
CA ALA A 707 -13.10 15.01 41.21
C ALA A 707 -14.34 15.54 41.93
N PRO A 708 -15.15 16.38 41.27
CA PRO A 708 -16.60 16.29 41.36
C PRO A 708 -17.24 16.30 39.95
N GLY A 709 -18.16 15.40 39.63
CA GLY A 709 -19.57 15.64 39.90
C GLY A 709 -20.28 16.20 38.66
N PHE A 710 -21.00 15.33 37.91
CA PHE A 710 -21.93 15.68 36.82
C PHE A 710 -22.89 16.80 37.19
N ALA A 711 -23.05 17.81 36.33
CA ALA A 711 -24.15 18.71 36.34
C ALA A 711 -24.69 18.95 34.92
N ASN A 712 -25.98 18.67 34.76
CA ASN A 712 -26.82 18.95 33.62
C ASN A 712 -26.76 20.42 33.17
N VAL A 713 -26.49 20.66 31.89
CA VAL A 713 -26.70 21.99 31.29
C VAL A 713 -27.92 21.94 30.35
N ARG A 714 -28.95 22.63 30.75
CA ARG A 714 -30.13 22.95 29.93
C ARG A 714 -29.74 23.93 28.83
N ILE A 715 -30.19 23.63 27.61
CA ILE A 715 -30.11 24.53 26.45
C ILE A 715 -31.07 25.70 26.67
N ALA A 716 -30.53 26.90 26.81
CA ALA A 716 -31.31 28.14 26.76
C ALA A 716 -31.12 28.76 25.36
N ARG A 717 -32.23 28.90 24.62
CA ARG A 717 -32.34 29.72 23.41
C ARG A 717 -32.13 31.18 23.78
N ARG A 718 -31.20 31.87 23.10
CA ARG A 718 -31.03 33.32 23.12
C ARG A 718 -31.61 33.95 21.84
N PRO A 719 -32.24 35.16 21.93
CA PRO A 719 -32.81 35.85 20.78
C PRO A 719 -31.76 36.58 19.93
N PRO A 720 -32.08 36.94 18.67
CA PRO A 720 -31.16 37.57 17.75
C PRO A 720 -31.02 39.08 18.08
N ASN A 721 -29.84 39.61 17.93
CA ASN A 721 -29.33 40.96 17.87
C ASN A 721 -28.41 41.35 19.02
N GLN A 722 -27.15 41.27 18.75
CA GLN A 722 -26.15 42.28 19.10
C GLN A 722 -24.88 41.99 18.30
N GLU A 723 -24.49 42.95 17.46
CA GLU A 723 -23.21 43.01 16.82
C GLU A 723 -22.08 42.93 17.88
N GLN A 724 -21.40 41.79 17.95
CA GLN A 724 -20.10 41.71 18.66
C GLN A 724 -18.99 41.83 17.65
N LYS A 725 -18.20 42.93 17.75
CA LYS A 725 -16.90 43.05 17.12
C LYS A 725 -16.01 41.86 17.52
N PRO A 726 -15.43 41.10 16.62
CA PRO A 726 -14.46 40.07 16.97
C PRO A 726 -13.16 40.76 17.42
N GLU A 727 -12.70 40.44 18.63
CA GLU A 727 -11.33 40.65 19.02
C GLU A 727 -10.41 39.67 18.26
N PRO A 728 -9.22 40.07 17.77
CA PRO A 728 -8.35 39.22 17.03
C PRO A 728 -7.61 38.27 17.98
N GLY A 729 -8.15 37.07 18.15
CA GLY A 729 -7.45 35.95 18.78
C GLY A 729 -6.52 35.27 17.77
N PRO A 730 -5.40 34.67 18.19
CA PRO A 730 -4.47 33.96 17.32
C PRO A 730 -5.02 32.56 16.99
N GLY A 731 -6.06 32.48 16.17
CA GLY A 731 -6.67 31.25 15.71
C GLY A 731 -6.56 31.11 14.19
N PRO A 732 -6.60 29.90 13.65
CA PRO A 732 -6.52 29.65 12.21
C PRO A 732 -7.76 30.15 11.43
N VAL A 733 -8.93 30.25 12.08
CA VAL A 733 -10.17 30.76 11.48
C VAL A 733 -10.29 32.24 11.77
N LEU A 734 -10.35 33.07 10.72
CA LEU A 734 -10.45 34.53 10.82
C LEU A 734 -11.87 35.04 10.78
N TYR A 735 -12.77 34.28 10.17
CA TYR A 735 -14.19 34.60 10.06
C TYR A 735 -15.00 33.32 9.87
N ASP A 736 -16.11 33.20 10.59
CA ASP A 736 -17.06 32.10 10.48
C ASP A 736 -18.46 32.60 10.80
N ALA A 737 -19.34 32.60 9.81
CA ALA A 737 -20.73 33.06 9.97
C ALA A 737 -21.68 32.41 8.95
N VAL A 738 -22.96 32.31 9.28
CA VAL A 738 -24.02 31.98 8.34
C VAL A 738 -24.77 33.26 8.02
N ILE A 739 -24.84 33.63 6.75
CA ILE A 739 -25.42 34.86 6.25
C ILE A 739 -26.61 34.50 5.39
N ARG A 740 -27.74 35.13 5.64
CA ARG A 740 -28.87 35.06 4.74
C ARG A 740 -28.69 36.09 3.62
N ALA A 741 -28.60 35.61 2.39
CA ALA A 741 -28.42 36.51 1.24
C ALA A 741 -29.65 37.42 1.12
N VAL A 742 -29.44 38.69 1.39
CA VAL A 742 -30.43 39.77 1.23
C VAL A 742 -29.99 40.64 0.08
N ARG A 743 -30.85 40.84 -0.89
CA ARG A 743 -30.56 41.67 -2.06
C ARG A 743 -30.41 43.14 -1.65
N GLU A 744 -29.26 43.71 -1.75
CA GLU A 744 -29.05 45.14 -1.75
C GLU A 744 -29.42 45.72 -3.13
N THR A 745 -29.69 47.04 -3.19
CA THR A 745 -30.20 47.77 -4.36
C THR A 745 -29.39 47.58 -5.64
N ASN A 746 -28.19 46.99 -5.59
CA ASN A 746 -27.27 46.78 -6.73
C ASN A 746 -27.05 45.30 -7.13
N GLY A 747 -27.82 44.36 -6.58
CA GLY A 747 -27.58 42.92 -6.85
C GLY A 747 -26.34 42.35 -6.16
N GLU A 748 -25.87 42.98 -5.11
CA GLU A 748 -24.74 42.55 -4.28
C GLU A 748 -25.24 42.08 -2.91
N ALA A 749 -24.67 40.99 -2.42
CA ALA A 749 -24.87 40.52 -1.03
C ALA A 749 -23.52 40.53 -0.31
N LEU A 750 -23.46 41.23 0.82
CA LEU A 750 -22.24 41.31 1.61
C LEU A 750 -22.01 40.01 2.35
N LEU A 751 -20.87 39.38 2.13
CA LEU A 751 -20.45 38.19 2.85
C LEU A 751 -19.70 38.55 4.15
N PHE A 752 -18.74 39.45 4.08
CA PHE A 752 -18.09 40.08 5.24
C PHE A 752 -17.41 41.39 4.83
N ASP A 753 -17.21 42.27 5.81
CA ASP A 753 -16.51 43.54 5.64
C ASP A 753 -15.47 43.73 6.75
N LYS A 754 -14.35 44.37 6.40
CA LYS A 754 -13.29 44.80 7.33
C LYS A 754 -12.65 43.67 8.17
N VAL A 755 -12.51 42.50 7.62
CA VAL A 755 -11.73 41.42 8.28
C VAL A 755 -10.22 41.70 8.13
N PRO A 756 -9.49 41.92 9.25
CA PRO A 756 -8.06 42.23 9.17
C PRO A 756 -7.26 40.98 8.73
N VAL A 757 -6.46 41.17 7.68
CA VAL A 757 -5.59 40.12 7.13
C VAL A 757 -4.17 40.64 7.01
N LYS A 758 -3.19 39.74 7.06
CA LYS A 758 -1.77 39.98 6.88
C LYS A 758 -1.30 39.40 5.54
N ARG A 759 -0.08 39.73 5.12
CA ARG A 759 0.51 39.06 3.95
C ARG A 759 0.50 37.54 4.15
N GLY A 760 -0.07 36.80 3.20
CA GLY A 760 -0.20 35.35 3.28
C GLY A 760 -1.21 34.79 2.30
N ARG A 761 -1.43 33.50 2.37
CA ARG A 761 -2.44 32.76 1.62
C ARG A 761 -3.66 32.54 2.51
N TYR A 762 -4.84 32.60 1.90
CA TYR A 762 -6.13 32.49 2.57
C TYR A 762 -7.07 31.64 1.74
N MET A 763 -8.01 30.98 2.41
CA MET A 763 -9.09 30.25 1.79
C MET A 763 -10.43 30.79 2.27
N LEU A 764 -11.30 31.11 1.33
CA LEU A 764 -12.69 31.43 1.57
C LEU A 764 -13.54 30.17 1.27
N VAL A 765 -14.22 29.67 2.28
CA VAL A 765 -15.15 28.55 2.19
C VAL A 765 -16.57 29.09 2.22
N LEU A 766 -17.37 28.72 1.23
CA LEU A 766 -18.79 29.07 1.16
C LEU A 766 -19.65 27.81 1.10
N SER A 767 -20.60 27.68 2.01
CA SER A 767 -21.52 26.55 2.06
C SER A 767 -22.95 27.03 1.74
N PHE A 768 -23.56 26.44 0.73
CA PHE A 768 -24.93 26.82 0.28
C PHE A 768 -25.94 25.80 0.79
N GLY A 769 -26.73 26.16 1.80
CA GLY A 769 -27.61 25.24 2.55
C GLY A 769 -28.82 24.65 1.78
N SER A 770 -29.16 25.14 0.58
CA SER A 770 -30.46 24.82 -0.05
C SER A 770 -30.37 24.33 -1.51
N GLY A 771 -29.21 23.90 -2.02
CA GLY A 771 -29.13 23.41 -3.38
C GLY A 771 -27.85 23.81 -4.11
N PRO A 772 -27.69 23.38 -5.38
CA PRO A 772 -26.49 23.68 -6.14
C PRO A 772 -26.35 25.18 -6.40
N VAL A 773 -25.11 25.67 -6.39
CA VAL A 773 -24.79 27.09 -6.67
C VAL A 773 -25.32 27.48 -8.05
N PRO A 774 -26.18 28.52 -8.15
CA PRO A 774 -26.72 28.96 -9.44
C PRO A 774 -25.63 29.49 -10.37
N LYS A 775 -25.66 29.12 -11.64
CA LYS A 775 -24.75 29.66 -12.67
C LYS A 775 -24.89 31.20 -12.79
N GLY A 776 -23.76 31.88 -12.92
CA GLY A 776 -23.70 33.33 -13.11
C GLY A 776 -23.64 34.16 -11.84
N VAL A 777 -23.56 33.52 -10.67
CA VAL A 777 -23.21 34.19 -9.40
C VAL A 777 -21.67 34.34 -9.39
N ARG A 778 -21.17 35.47 -8.84
CA ARG A 778 -19.73 35.74 -8.70
C ARG A 778 -19.39 36.20 -7.30
N ILE A 779 -18.18 35.90 -6.83
CA ILE A 779 -17.65 36.40 -5.56
C ILE A 779 -16.54 37.40 -5.88
N ARG A 780 -16.64 38.60 -5.30
CA ARG A 780 -15.62 39.64 -5.42
C ARG A 780 -14.93 39.82 -4.08
N LEU A 781 -13.61 39.76 -4.08
CA LEU A 781 -12.79 40.10 -2.91
C LEU A 781 -12.05 41.40 -3.15
N SER A 782 -12.00 42.23 -2.13
CA SER A 782 -11.26 43.50 -2.13
C SER A 782 -10.50 43.67 -0.82
N LEU A 783 -9.29 44.29 -0.92
CA LEU A 783 -8.45 44.67 0.21
C LEU A 783 -8.33 46.18 0.25
N ASP A 784 -8.72 46.81 1.36
CA ASP A 784 -8.78 48.26 1.52
C ASP A 784 -9.46 48.98 0.34
N GLY A 785 -10.53 48.38 -0.19
CA GLY A 785 -11.28 48.91 -1.32
C GLY A 785 -10.70 48.60 -2.72
N LYS A 786 -9.52 48.01 -2.80
CA LYS A 786 -8.91 47.56 -4.06
C LYS A 786 -9.26 46.10 -4.36
N GLU A 787 -9.82 45.86 -5.54
CA GLU A 787 -10.20 44.50 -5.96
C GLU A 787 -9.01 43.60 -6.04
N LEU A 788 -9.09 42.42 -5.40
CA LEU A 788 -8.13 41.30 -5.48
C LEU A 788 -8.48 40.36 -6.61
N GLY A 789 -9.76 40.17 -6.87
CA GLY A 789 -10.27 39.29 -7.92
C GLY A 789 -11.75 39.02 -7.80
N SER A 790 -12.30 38.38 -8.83
CA SER A 790 -13.69 37.95 -8.89
C SER A 790 -13.78 36.50 -9.42
N TRP A 791 -14.44 35.63 -8.68
CA TRP A 791 -14.52 34.19 -8.94
C TRP A 791 -15.96 33.77 -9.19
N ASP A 792 -16.15 32.79 -10.08
CA ASP A 792 -17.42 32.11 -10.28
C ASP A 792 -17.47 30.90 -9.32
N PRO A 793 -18.33 30.89 -8.29
CA PRO A 793 -18.40 29.76 -7.36
C PRO A 793 -18.77 28.45 -8.04
N GLY A 794 -19.44 28.47 -9.20
CA GLY A 794 -19.77 27.28 -9.97
C GLY A 794 -18.56 26.55 -10.57
N MET A 795 -17.36 27.17 -10.56
CA MET A 795 -16.10 26.57 -11.02
C MET A 795 -15.29 25.91 -9.90
N TYR A 796 -15.66 26.16 -8.62
CA TYR A 796 -14.86 25.76 -7.44
C TYR A 796 -15.66 24.90 -6.44
N ILE A 797 -16.63 24.12 -6.93
CA ILE A 797 -17.50 23.30 -6.09
C ILE A 797 -16.77 22.01 -5.72
N MET A 798 -16.46 21.80 -4.43
CA MET A 798 -15.95 20.52 -3.92
C MET A 798 -17.07 19.51 -3.64
N ASP A 799 -18.24 19.99 -3.30
CA ASP A 799 -19.47 19.23 -3.16
C ASP A 799 -20.61 20.07 -3.74
N ARG A 800 -21.79 19.47 -3.99
CA ARG A 800 -22.95 20.17 -4.59
C ARG A 800 -23.34 21.44 -3.83
N HIS A 801 -22.82 21.66 -2.62
CA HIS A 801 -23.20 22.73 -1.69
C HIS A 801 -22.04 23.59 -1.19
N GLU A 802 -20.76 23.30 -1.46
CA GLU A 802 -19.61 24.04 -0.97
C GLU A 802 -18.70 24.55 -2.09
N CYS A 803 -18.20 25.76 -1.92
CA CYS A 803 -17.26 26.40 -2.82
C CYS A 803 -16.02 26.85 -2.03
N LEU A 804 -14.81 26.50 -2.51
CA LEU A 804 -13.55 26.91 -1.92
C LEU A 804 -12.83 27.87 -2.85
N ILE A 805 -12.42 29.04 -2.35
CA ILE A 805 -11.66 30.03 -3.10
C ILE A 805 -10.36 30.30 -2.36
N GLU A 806 -9.25 29.91 -2.95
CA GLU A 806 -7.92 30.25 -2.47
C GLU A 806 -7.45 31.56 -3.10
N PHE A 807 -6.85 32.44 -2.29
CA PHE A 807 -6.28 33.70 -2.75
C PHE A 807 -5.08 34.13 -1.90
N ALA A 808 -4.23 34.98 -2.45
CA ALA A 808 -3.05 35.49 -1.78
C ALA A 808 -3.19 37.00 -1.51
N VAL A 809 -2.77 37.41 -0.33
CA VAL A 809 -2.72 38.82 0.07
C VAL A 809 -1.25 39.26 0.15
N ALA A 810 -0.88 40.27 -0.60
CA ALA A 810 0.50 40.76 -0.71
C ALA A 810 0.96 41.66 0.44
N GLY A 811 0.01 42.16 1.27
CA GLY A 811 0.27 43.10 2.36
C GLY A 811 -0.66 42.91 3.55
N HIS A 812 -0.71 43.90 4.45
CA HIS A 812 -1.70 43.99 5.51
C HIS A 812 -2.86 44.86 5.07
N GLY A 813 -4.07 44.56 5.49
CA GLY A 813 -5.26 45.36 5.16
C GLY A 813 -6.55 44.77 5.69
N LEU A 814 -7.66 45.43 5.36
CA LEU A 814 -9.01 45.01 5.69
C LEU A 814 -9.67 44.35 4.47
N LEU A 815 -9.97 43.07 4.61
CA LEU A 815 -10.58 42.27 3.54
C LEU A 815 -12.11 42.42 3.57
N LYS A 816 -12.71 42.54 2.38
CA LYS A 816 -14.15 42.56 2.15
C LYS A 816 -14.50 41.52 1.09
N ALA A 817 -15.56 40.78 1.31
CA ALA A 817 -16.12 39.82 0.35
C ALA A 817 -17.58 40.16 0.03
N VAL A 818 -17.93 40.14 -1.23
CA VAL A 818 -19.26 40.40 -1.75
C VAL A 818 -19.68 39.35 -2.73
N LEU A 819 -20.89 38.85 -2.60
CA LEU A 819 -21.52 37.94 -3.54
C LEU A 819 -22.31 38.75 -4.58
N LEU A 820 -21.98 38.61 -5.84
CA LEU A 820 -22.62 39.27 -6.98
C LEU A 820 -23.65 38.33 -7.59
N ASP A 821 -24.92 38.67 -7.41
CA ASP A 821 -26.07 37.93 -7.98
C ASP A 821 -27.00 38.88 -8.76
N PRO A 822 -26.63 39.27 -9.98
CA PRO A 822 -27.39 40.23 -10.75
C PRO A 822 -28.85 39.78 -11.04
N ALA A 823 -29.07 38.48 -11.03
CA ALA A 823 -30.37 37.85 -11.34
C ALA A 823 -31.24 37.58 -10.11
N GLY A 824 -30.73 37.83 -8.88
CA GLY A 824 -31.45 37.59 -7.65
C GLY A 824 -31.78 36.14 -7.36
N ARG A 825 -30.95 35.19 -7.84
CA ARG A 825 -31.21 33.74 -7.76
C ARG A 825 -30.97 33.18 -6.35
N LEU A 826 -30.20 33.90 -5.52
CA LEU A 826 -29.83 33.49 -4.16
C LEU A 826 -30.67 34.23 -3.10
N GLU A 827 -31.69 34.97 -3.49
CA GLU A 827 -32.53 35.70 -2.52
C GLU A 827 -33.17 34.72 -1.53
N GLY A 828 -32.86 34.89 -0.25
CA GLY A 828 -33.35 34.01 0.82
C GLY A 828 -32.50 32.76 1.11
N TYR A 829 -31.42 32.50 0.33
CA TYR A 829 -30.48 31.43 0.63
C TYR A 829 -29.66 31.75 1.87
N GLU A 830 -29.41 30.72 2.68
CA GLU A 830 -28.44 30.79 3.75
C GLU A 830 -27.06 30.35 3.19
N VAL A 831 -26.06 31.24 3.35
CA VAL A 831 -24.69 30.98 2.89
C VAL A 831 -23.80 30.94 4.12
N GLY A 832 -23.22 29.80 4.41
CA GLY A 832 -22.15 29.67 5.39
C GLY A 832 -20.87 30.28 4.80
N VAL A 833 -20.21 31.14 5.56
CA VAL A 833 -18.99 31.84 5.12
C VAL A 833 -17.89 31.62 6.14
N ARG A 834 -16.76 31.03 5.73
CA ARG A 834 -15.62 30.84 6.59
C ARG A 834 -14.34 31.33 5.88
N LEU A 835 -13.56 32.16 6.56
CA LEU A 835 -12.24 32.60 6.09
C LEU A 835 -11.16 32.02 6.99
N VAL A 836 -10.21 31.30 6.41
CA VAL A 836 -9.09 30.68 7.11
C VAL A 836 -7.75 31.11 6.52
N ASN A 837 -6.73 31.23 7.36
CA ASN A 837 -5.37 31.49 6.91
C ASN A 837 -4.67 30.15 6.54
N GLU A 838 -3.44 30.22 5.99
CA GLU A 838 -2.69 29.07 5.53
C GLU A 838 -2.47 27.99 6.63
N ALA A 839 -2.28 28.39 7.89
CA ALA A 839 -2.16 27.47 9.00
C ALA A 839 -3.50 26.79 9.35
N GLY A 840 -4.61 27.49 9.12
CA GLY A 840 -5.97 27.00 9.39
C GLY A 840 -6.51 26.07 8.32
N TRP A 841 -6.23 26.34 7.04
CA TRP A 841 -6.73 25.43 6.00
C TRP A 841 -5.89 24.16 5.86
N ARG A 842 -4.58 24.18 6.21
CA ARG A 842 -3.83 22.95 6.42
C ARG A 842 -4.47 22.08 7.51
N GLY A 843 -4.93 22.69 8.60
CA GLY A 843 -5.69 22.01 9.64
C GLY A 843 -7.15 21.68 9.25
N PHE A 844 -7.75 22.42 8.31
CA PHE A 844 -9.11 22.19 7.80
C PHE A 844 -9.12 21.06 6.75
N LEU A 845 -8.20 21.06 5.81
CA LEU A 845 -8.00 19.97 4.83
C LEU A 845 -7.52 18.67 5.48
N SER A 846 -6.96 18.73 6.69
CA SER A 846 -6.67 17.55 7.51
C SER A 846 -7.88 17.05 8.31
N ARG A 847 -9.02 17.74 8.27
CA ARG A 847 -10.26 17.41 9.00
C ARG A 847 -11.48 17.25 8.08
N SER A 848 -11.34 17.59 6.81
CA SER A 848 -12.38 17.41 5.76
C SER A 848 -11.95 16.26 4.76
#